data_abb86e379e0addbb5949e6fa13f98d14
#
_entry.id   abb86e379e0addbb5949e6fa13f98d14
#
_cell.length_a   1.000
_cell.length_b   1.000
_cell.length_c   1.000
_cell.angle_alpha   90.00
_cell.angle_beta   90.00
_cell.angle_gamma   90.00
#
_symmetry.space_group_name_H-M   'P 1'
#
loop_
_entity.id
_entity.type
_entity.pdbx_description
1 polymer ?
#
loop_
_entity_poly.entity_id
_entity_poly.type
_entity_poly.pdbx_seq_one_letter_code
_entity_poly.pdbx_strand_id
1 'polypeptide(L)'
;MSNKTLLFFKFDDFHLDVGERCLTFQDQPVSLTPKAFQTLVLLLRNHGKVVEKECFLNEVWADTFVEETTLSQNILTLRKALSRFQKDKEFIVTVPRRGYQFVGDVQEILGDEEILGDKEIIVVEKHTRTHLIAEQCEIHDSTDTNSNKITVNHRQLLLKSGFSPRKAISIGLLAFLAFTIGYFASLGFNGNQSFAESQFRKFRVDTIVADADIRNSVISPNGKYLALIQVKNGVQSLHLRQIENGNSFEIVPRINGNFIGAVFSPRDEQIYYSVSENSEPNRPGISTLYKVSVLGGASQEILHNIDSPVAISPDESRLAFVRRNPLSKETALILTDIEGKNEQSLAIRQPESGFTNGGASWSPDGKLLSATVIQRENNRASVQVAVVNAESGEQRTVSHENWVSAGQTVWLKDGSGILAVAYGAKSPSLNDELWVVSYPEGKARFVTNGINGNYGISLNAATNSIVAVESNKFACFLTAPVDNLYKNTHVLTTISDKYTLPFGADWTNDGRIVYSAMDDGNADIFTISEDGSERKQLTSDASAEISPKLSADGRFLIFMSNRTGQMDVWRSDANGTNTKQLTTNGNVKDSIISPDGETVFYLAQDSESMVETLWRVSVNGENPIKLTDRTTRSPRISPDGKTIACYISNPETKTMMLAVISAETGEVLKYPATPRNDDIPFLDWSKDGENLFVVLQRGKPFSLWKLPLNGSQPEQLREWENDAIFRLAISKNGERVFYEVGNQLNSVVQFQSLDSNSKSNF
;
A
#
# COMPACT_ATOMS: atom_id res chain seq x y z
N MET A 1 24.94 -0.26 -28.22
CA MET A 1 23.91 -1.30 -28.19
C MET A 1 24.47 -2.41 -27.29
N SER A 2 23.98 -2.53 -26.09
CA SER A 2 24.43 -3.52 -25.10
C SER A 2 23.53 -4.73 -25.25
N ASN A 3 24.09 -5.87 -25.70
CA ASN A 3 23.36 -7.13 -25.74
C ASN A 3 22.95 -7.50 -24.30
N LYS A 4 21.67 -7.49 -24.00
CA LYS A 4 21.13 -8.06 -22.77
C LYS A 4 21.04 -9.57 -22.96
N THR A 5 21.93 -10.32 -22.34
CA THR A 5 21.85 -11.77 -22.26
C THR A 5 20.73 -12.15 -21.30
N LEU A 6 19.68 -12.78 -21.79
CA LEU A 6 18.58 -13.30 -20.95
C LEU A 6 19.08 -14.57 -20.23
N LEU A 7 18.91 -14.63 -18.93
CA LEU A 7 19.34 -15.74 -18.08
C LEU A 7 18.13 -16.45 -17.48
N PHE A 8 17.97 -17.72 -17.82
CA PHE A 8 16.91 -18.58 -17.28
C PHE A 8 17.52 -19.74 -16.50
N PHE A 9 16.83 -20.19 -15.46
CA PHE A 9 17.16 -21.43 -14.75
C PHE A 9 15.99 -22.39 -14.81
N LYS A 10 16.25 -23.65 -15.12
CA LYS A 10 15.28 -24.73 -15.02
C LYS A 10 15.79 -25.77 -14.01
N PHE A 11 14.92 -26.13 -13.07
CA PHE A 11 15.18 -27.20 -12.11
C PHE A 11 13.90 -27.97 -11.84
N ASP A 12 13.93 -29.27 -12.07
CA ASP A 12 12.74 -30.11 -12.17
C ASP A 12 11.69 -29.48 -13.12
N ASP A 13 10.45 -29.30 -12.62
CA ASP A 13 9.38 -28.62 -13.34
C ASP A 13 9.30 -27.13 -13.03
N PHE A 14 10.27 -26.57 -12.32
CA PHE A 14 10.38 -25.13 -12.07
C PHE A 14 11.16 -24.44 -13.19
N HIS A 15 10.63 -23.31 -13.63
CA HIS A 15 11.30 -22.39 -14.54
C HIS A 15 11.46 -21.03 -13.86
N LEU A 16 12.69 -20.54 -13.74
CA LEU A 16 13.00 -19.22 -13.18
C LEU A 16 13.57 -18.35 -14.28
N ASP A 17 12.90 -17.27 -14.57
CA ASP A 17 13.35 -16.19 -15.44
C ASP A 17 13.99 -15.09 -14.58
N VAL A 18 15.30 -14.84 -14.79
CA VAL A 18 16.04 -13.82 -14.03
C VAL A 18 15.72 -12.42 -14.55
N GLY A 19 15.46 -12.25 -15.84
CA GLY A 19 15.12 -10.98 -16.47
C GLY A 19 13.74 -10.51 -16.01
N GLU A 20 12.77 -11.39 -16.12
CA GLU A 20 11.37 -11.13 -15.74
C GLU A 20 11.12 -11.39 -14.25
N ARG A 21 12.11 -11.86 -13.50
CA ARG A 21 12.04 -12.18 -12.07
C ARG A 21 10.84 -13.06 -11.69
N CYS A 22 10.54 -14.04 -12.53
CA CYS A 22 9.43 -14.94 -12.37
C CYS A 22 9.90 -16.38 -12.09
N LEU A 23 9.23 -17.06 -11.16
CA LEU A 23 9.35 -18.48 -10.93
C LEU A 23 8.00 -19.12 -11.28
N THR A 24 8.03 -20.16 -12.12
CA THR A 24 6.83 -20.97 -12.44
C THR A 24 7.10 -22.45 -12.15
N PHE A 25 6.06 -23.20 -11.85
CA PHE A 25 6.06 -24.64 -11.72
C PHE A 25 5.00 -25.21 -12.67
N GLN A 26 5.42 -25.97 -13.70
CA GLN A 26 4.52 -26.46 -14.76
C GLN A 26 3.62 -25.33 -15.29
N ASP A 27 4.23 -24.19 -15.60
CA ASP A 27 3.60 -22.96 -16.06
C ASP A 27 2.66 -22.26 -15.04
N GLN A 28 2.59 -22.77 -13.81
CA GLN A 28 1.88 -22.07 -12.72
C GLN A 28 2.85 -21.11 -11.98
N PRO A 29 2.49 -19.85 -11.76
CA PRO A 29 3.36 -18.91 -11.08
C PRO A 29 3.56 -19.30 -9.62
N VAL A 30 4.81 -19.27 -9.19
CA VAL A 30 5.21 -19.46 -7.79
C VAL A 30 5.55 -18.12 -7.19
N SER A 31 4.71 -17.63 -6.30
CA SER A 31 4.89 -16.32 -5.67
C SER A 31 6.10 -16.34 -4.71
N LEU A 32 7.08 -15.48 -4.97
CA LEU A 32 8.24 -15.25 -4.12
C LEU A 32 8.37 -13.77 -3.77
N THR A 33 8.85 -13.47 -2.57
CA THR A 33 9.25 -12.12 -2.23
C THR A 33 10.49 -11.71 -3.04
N PRO A 34 10.75 -10.41 -3.32
CA PRO A 34 11.94 -9.98 -4.05
C PRO A 34 13.24 -10.50 -3.46
N LYS A 35 13.37 -10.50 -2.14
CA LYS A 35 14.55 -11.05 -1.43
C LYS A 35 14.63 -12.56 -1.50
N ALA A 36 13.49 -13.27 -1.44
CA ALA A 36 13.43 -14.71 -1.66
C ALA A 36 13.80 -15.06 -3.11
N PHE A 37 13.32 -14.29 -4.08
CA PHE A 37 13.70 -14.45 -5.47
C PHE A 37 15.22 -14.25 -5.67
N GLN A 38 15.80 -13.14 -5.18
CA GLN A 38 17.23 -12.86 -5.25
C GLN A 38 18.05 -13.95 -4.56
N THR A 39 17.59 -14.43 -3.40
CA THR A 39 18.21 -15.55 -2.66
C THR A 39 18.18 -16.83 -3.50
N LEU A 40 17.06 -17.12 -4.18
CA LEU A 40 16.95 -18.29 -5.06
C LEU A 40 17.87 -18.16 -6.28
N VAL A 41 17.93 -16.99 -6.92
CA VAL A 41 18.85 -16.72 -8.04
C VAL A 41 20.30 -16.94 -7.62
N LEU A 42 20.70 -16.43 -6.44
CA LEU A 42 22.04 -16.63 -5.91
C LEU A 42 22.37 -18.12 -5.67
N LEU A 43 21.41 -18.85 -5.11
CA LEU A 43 21.52 -20.29 -4.89
C LEU A 43 21.63 -21.07 -6.20
N LEU A 44 20.82 -20.73 -7.22
CA LEU A 44 20.82 -21.40 -8.53
C LEU A 44 22.10 -21.11 -9.31
N ARG A 45 22.61 -19.86 -9.29
CA ARG A 45 23.92 -19.50 -9.85
C ARG A 45 25.08 -20.28 -9.24
N ASN A 46 24.94 -20.67 -7.97
CA ASN A 46 25.91 -21.43 -7.23
C ASN A 46 25.46 -22.88 -6.95
N HIS A 47 24.57 -23.43 -7.78
CA HIS A 47 24.04 -24.78 -7.58
C HIS A 47 25.14 -25.83 -7.36
N GLY A 48 24.90 -26.78 -6.49
CA GLY A 48 25.87 -27.78 -6.12
C GLY A 48 27.01 -27.31 -5.19
N LYS A 49 27.11 -25.99 -4.93
CA LYS A 49 28.10 -25.42 -3.99
C LYS A 49 27.44 -24.83 -2.77
N VAL A 50 28.17 -24.78 -1.65
CA VAL A 50 27.71 -24.09 -0.46
C VAL A 50 27.92 -22.59 -0.64
N VAL A 51 26.82 -21.81 -0.54
CA VAL A 51 26.89 -20.35 -0.48
C VAL A 51 26.96 -19.94 0.99
N GLU A 52 28.00 -19.21 1.34
CA GLU A 52 28.24 -18.76 2.72
C GLU A 52 27.25 -17.67 3.12
N LYS A 53 26.91 -17.58 4.40
CA LYS A 53 25.93 -16.60 4.90
C LYS A 53 26.32 -15.16 4.58
N GLU A 54 27.59 -14.82 4.68
CA GLU A 54 28.13 -13.50 4.33
C GLU A 54 27.92 -13.14 2.85
N CYS A 55 28.00 -14.14 1.96
CA CYS A 55 27.74 -13.93 0.53
C CYS A 55 26.29 -13.51 0.29
N PHE A 56 25.31 -14.16 0.94
CA PHE A 56 23.91 -13.73 0.88
C PHE A 56 23.71 -12.32 1.42
N LEU A 57 24.33 -11.99 2.55
CA LEU A 57 24.20 -10.67 3.15
C LEU A 57 24.77 -9.59 2.23
N ASN A 58 25.89 -9.85 1.59
CA ASN A 58 26.54 -8.89 0.70
C ASN A 58 25.86 -8.75 -0.65
N GLU A 59 25.31 -9.82 -1.24
CA GLU A 59 24.72 -9.76 -2.59
C GLU A 59 23.20 -9.50 -2.57
N VAL A 60 22.49 -10.06 -1.61
CA VAL A 60 21.03 -9.91 -1.54
C VAL A 60 20.62 -8.70 -0.71
N TRP A 61 21.43 -8.31 0.27
CA TRP A 61 21.18 -7.15 1.15
C TRP A 61 22.32 -6.12 1.14
N ALA A 62 22.95 -5.92 -0.02
CA ALA A 62 24.10 -5.01 -0.20
C ALA A 62 23.89 -3.60 0.38
N ASP A 63 22.66 -3.08 0.29
CA ASP A 63 22.30 -1.72 0.73
C ASP A 63 21.65 -1.68 2.14
N THR A 64 21.59 -2.82 2.83
CA THR A 64 20.86 -2.93 4.12
C THR A 64 21.59 -3.89 5.06
N PHE A 65 21.95 -3.42 6.24
CA PHE A 65 22.50 -4.31 7.26
C PHE A 65 21.37 -5.17 7.83
N VAL A 66 21.48 -6.50 7.68
CA VAL A 66 20.51 -7.48 8.21
C VAL A 66 21.23 -8.54 9.02
N GLU A 67 20.54 -9.07 10.03
CA GLU A 67 21.07 -10.19 10.82
C GLU A 67 20.89 -11.52 10.09
N GLU A 68 21.68 -12.53 10.49
CA GLU A 68 21.58 -13.91 9.97
C GLU A 68 20.17 -14.53 10.15
N THR A 69 19.40 -14.05 11.09
CA THR A 69 18.01 -14.45 11.32
C THR A 69 17.12 -14.11 10.13
N THR A 70 17.32 -12.95 9.49
CA THR A 70 16.59 -12.53 8.29
C THR A 70 16.87 -13.46 7.11
N LEU A 71 18.13 -13.84 6.91
CA LEU A 71 18.50 -14.84 5.91
C LEU A 71 17.84 -16.19 6.20
N SER A 72 17.82 -16.62 7.45
CA SER A 72 17.20 -17.90 7.85
C SER A 72 15.70 -17.91 7.59
N GLN A 73 15.00 -16.81 7.85
CA GLN A 73 13.57 -16.65 7.53
C GLN A 73 13.32 -16.65 6.02
N ASN A 74 14.19 -16.00 5.25
CA ASN A 74 14.09 -15.95 3.81
C ASN A 74 14.25 -17.36 3.19
N ILE A 75 15.21 -18.14 3.67
CA ILE A 75 15.40 -19.56 3.28
C ILE A 75 14.19 -20.40 3.67
N LEU A 76 13.59 -20.17 4.84
CA LEU A 76 12.38 -20.87 5.27
C LEU A 76 11.20 -20.55 4.33
N THR A 77 11.07 -19.29 3.91
CA THR A 77 10.06 -18.85 2.96
C THR A 77 10.24 -19.54 1.60
N LEU A 78 11.46 -19.61 1.10
CA LEU A 78 11.78 -20.35 -0.13
C LEU A 78 11.44 -21.83 -0.01
N ARG A 79 11.85 -22.48 1.05
CA ARG A 79 11.52 -23.91 1.27
C ARG A 79 10.00 -24.12 1.27
N LYS A 80 9.25 -23.29 1.95
CA LYS A 80 7.78 -23.37 1.97
C LYS A 80 7.18 -23.13 0.58
N ALA A 81 7.70 -22.19 -0.20
CA ALA A 81 7.20 -21.90 -1.53
C ALA A 81 7.44 -23.08 -2.48
N LEU A 82 8.63 -23.68 -2.47
CA LEU A 82 8.97 -24.81 -3.32
C LEU A 82 8.25 -26.10 -2.88
N SER A 83 8.14 -26.36 -1.57
CA SER A 83 7.48 -27.56 -1.03
C SER A 83 5.95 -27.58 -1.24
N ARG A 84 5.33 -26.46 -1.58
CA ARG A 84 3.90 -26.42 -1.97
C ARG A 84 3.62 -27.25 -3.23
N PHE A 85 4.60 -27.29 -4.15
CA PHE A 85 4.48 -27.96 -5.44
C PHE A 85 5.15 -29.35 -5.43
N GLN A 86 6.22 -29.51 -4.64
CA GLN A 86 6.93 -30.78 -4.51
C GLN A 86 7.22 -31.08 -3.02
N LYS A 87 6.27 -31.72 -2.34
CA LYS A 87 6.30 -31.95 -0.89
C LYS A 87 7.44 -32.86 -0.42
N ASP A 88 7.86 -33.78 -1.26
CA ASP A 88 8.82 -34.84 -0.90
C ASP A 88 10.26 -34.50 -1.30
N LYS A 89 10.52 -33.30 -1.83
CA LYS A 89 11.83 -32.89 -2.32
C LYS A 89 12.37 -31.68 -1.57
N GLU A 90 13.57 -31.81 -1.03
CA GLU A 90 14.30 -30.72 -0.41
C GLU A 90 15.30 -30.14 -1.40
N PHE A 91 15.05 -28.94 -1.90
CA PHE A 91 15.92 -28.22 -2.85
C PHE A 91 17.04 -27.44 -2.18
N ILE A 92 16.84 -27.01 -0.94
CA ILE A 92 17.78 -26.14 -0.23
C ILE A 92 18.17 -26.79 1.09
N VAL A 93 19.43 -27.17 1.21
CA VAL A 93 19.98 -27.83 2.39
C VAL A 93 20.77 -26.83 3.23
N THR A 94 20.64 -26.91 4.55
CA THR A 94 21.47 -26.13 5.48
C THR A 94 22.79 -26.83 5.73
N VAL A 95 23.91 -26.14 5.48
CA VAL A 95 25.24 -26.62 5.85
C VAL A 95 25.64 -25.96 7.18
N PRO A 96 25.65 -26.68 8.30
CA PRO A 96 25.86 -26.10 9.62
C PRO A 96 27.12 -25.23 9.70
N ARG A 97 27.00 -24.06 10.30
CA ARG A 97 28.05 -23.04 10.48
C ARG A 97 28.65 -22.45 9.22
N ARG A 98 28.18 -22.81 8.01
CA ARG A 98 28.69 -22.30 6.75
C ARG A 98 27.64 -21.51 5.96
N GLY A 99 26.51 -22.13 5.64
CA GLY A 99 25.52 -21.46 4.80
C GLY A 99 24.47 -22.41 4.27
N TYR A 100 24.08 -22.20 3.02
CA TYR A 100 23.04 -22.97 2.35
C TYR A 100 23.50 -23.47 0.98
N GLN A 101 22.96 -24.58 0.53
CA GLN A 101 23.30 -25.20 -0.74
C GLN A 101 22.01 -25.59 -1.48
N PHE A 102 21.96 -25.31 -2.77
CA PHE A 102 20.93 -25.85 -3.65
C PHE A 102 21.36 -27.23 -4.14
N VAL A 103 20.48 -28.22 -3.96
CA VAL A 103 20.81 -29.65 -4.22
C VAL A 103 20.01 -30.24 -5.40
N GLY A 104 19.21 -29.47 -6.12
CA GLY A 104 18.50 -29.89 -7.34
C GLY A 104 19.43 -29.85 -8.57
N ASP A 105 19.08 -30.64 -9.59
CA ASP A 105 19.68 -30.50 -10.91
C ASP A 105 19.19 -29.18 -11.54
N VAL A 106 20.15 -28.31 -11.94
CA VAL A 106 19.86 -26.99 -12.47
C VAL A 106 20.45 -26.89 -13.88
N GLN A 107 19.61 -26.51 -14.82
CA GLN A 107 20.00 -26.12 -16.17
C GLN A 107 19.99 -24.60 -16.28
N GLU A 108 21.11 -24.02 -16.61
CA GLU A 108 21.25 -22.60 -16.91
C GLU A 108 21.12 -22.39 -18.43
N ILE A 109 20.18 -21.56 -18.85
CA ILE A 109 19.87 -21.29 -20.26
C ILE A 109 20.19 -19.79 -20.51
N LEU A 110 21.13 -19.54 -21.42
CA LEU A 110 21.48 -18.21 -21.89
C LEU A 110 20.81 -17.98 -23.25
N GLY A 111 19.94 -16.99 -23.35
CA GLY A 111 19.32 -16.56 -24.60
C GLY A 111 20.01 -15.34 -25.15
N ASP A 112 20.47 -15.40 -26.41
CA ASP A 112 20.89 -14.21 -27.16
C ASP A 112 19.69 -13.69 -27.98
N GLU A 113 19.38 -12.40 -27.85
CA GLU A 113 18.35 -11.73 -28.64
C GLU A 113 18.86 -11.56 -30.09
N GLU A 114 18.61 -12.54 -30.95
CA GLU A 114 18.59 -12.32 -32.41
C GLU A 114 17.17 -12.42 -32.92
N ILE A 115 16.72 -11.31 -33.48
CA ILE A 115 15.44 -11.15 -34.15
C ILE A 115 15.38 -12.10 -35.36
N LEU A 116 14.62 -13.18 -35.27
CA LEU A 116 14.17 -13.91 -36.43
C LEU A 116 12.80 -14.56 -36.18
N GLY A 117 11.89 -14.23 -37.09
CA GLY A 117 10.54 -14.78 -37.12
C GLY A 117 10.52 -16.30 -37.26
N ASP A 118 9.43 -16.86 -36.74
CA ASP A 118 8.97 -18.26 -36.90
C ASP A 118 10.05 -19.31 -37.12
N LYS A 119 10.50 -19.97 -36.05
CA LYS A 119 10.79 -21.41 -35.97
C LYS A 119 11.55 -21.80 -34.70
N GLU A 120 11.14 -22.94 -34.17
CA GLU A 120 11.82 -23.89 -33.27
C GLU A 120 13.11 -23.45 -32.57
N ILE A 121 13.04 -23.44 -31.23
CA ILE A 121 14.19 -23.21 -30.34
C ILE A 121 15.21 -24.33 -30.56
N ILE A 122 16.36 -24.00 -31.12
CA ILE A 122 17.53 -24.89 -31.18
C ILE A 122 18.36 -24.62 -29.91
N VAL A 123 18.38 -25.63 -29.02
CA VAL A 123 19.25 -25.63 -27.83
C VAL A 123 20.67 -25.91 -28.27
N VAL A 124 21.58 -24.95 -28.10
CA VAL A 124 23.02 -25.16 -28.28
C VAL A 124 23.67 -25.34 -26.91
N GLU A 125 23.99 -26.60 -26.59
CA GLU A 125 24.83 -26.92 -25.44
C GLU A 125 26.27 -26.46 -25.68
N LYS A 126 26.76 -25.52 -24.88
CA LYS A 126 28.19 -25.16 -24.83
C LYS A 126 28.76 -25.53 -23.46
N HIS A 127 29.51 -26.61 -23.41
CA HIS A 127 30.37 -26.90 -22.26
C HIS A 127 31.61 -25.99 -22.31
N THR A 128 31.75 -25.11 -21.35
CA THR A 128 32.97 -24.33 -21.16
C THR A 128 33.60 -24.65 -19.81
N ARG A 129 34.78 -25.29 -19.85
CA ARG A 129 35.70 -25.41 -18.70
C ARG A 129 36.40 -24.08 -18.48
N THR A 130 36.22 -23.49 -17.32
CA THR A 130 36.94 -22.26 -16.93
C THR A 130 38.20 -22.59 -16.17
N HIS A 131 39.36 -22.20 -16.74
CA HIS A 131 40.60 -22.10 -16.01
C HIS A 131 40.69 -20.74 -15.29
N LEU A 132 40.97 -20.80 -14.00
CA LEU A 132 41.30 -19.64 -13.19
C LEU A 132 42.64 -19.05 -13.59
N ILE A 133 42.68 -17.79 -13.97
CA ILE A 133 43.90 -16.97 -13.99
C ILE A 133 43.67 -15.82 -13.00
N ALA A 134 44.49 -15.81 -11.97
CA ALA A 134 44.58 -14.70 -11.02
C ALA A 134 45.53 -13.64 -11.61
N GLU A 135 45.06 -12.44 -11.85
CA GLU A 135 45.92 -11.28 -12.11
C GLU A 135 45.88 -10.32 -10.93
N GLN A 136 47.09 -10.09 -10.40
CA GLN A 136 47.36 -9.06 -9.41
C GLN A 136 47.33 -7.69 -10.10
N CYS A 137 46.61 -6.73 -9.53
CA CYS A 137 46.73 -5.33 -9.91
C CYS A 137 47.66 -4.63 -8.95
N GLU A 138 48.78 -4.17 -9.48
CA GLU A 138 49.71 -3.27 -8.81
C GLU A 138 49.17 -1.84 -8.81
N ILE A 139 49.34 -1.19 -7.68
CA ILE A 139 49.02 0.22 -7.47
C ILE A 139 50.19 1.06 -8.03
N HIS A 140 49.90 1.94 -8.98
CA HIS A 140 50.87 2.99 -9.37
C HIS A 140 50.39 4.34 -8.87
N ASP A 141 51.13 4.87 -7.94
CA ASP A 141 51.13 6.26 -7.50
C ASP A 141 51.76 7.12 -8.62
N SER A 142 51.10 8.15 -9.05
CA SER A 142 51.71 9.24 -9.79
C SER A 142 51.13 10.60 -9.37
N THR A 143 51.90 11.26 -8.55
CA THR A 143 51.86 12.70 -8.31
C THR A 143 52.17 13.46 -9.57
N ASP A 144 51.33 14.42 -9.96
CA ASP A 144 51.80 15.58 -10.69
C ASP A 144 50.99 16.84 -10.34
N THR A 145 51.72 17.78 -9.83
CA THR A 145 51.38 19.16 -9.51
C THR A 145 51.30 20.00 -10.77
N ASN A 146 50.23 20.78 -10.97
CA ASN A 146 50.36 22.05 -11.71
C ASN A 146 49.33 23.07 -11.24
N SER A 147 49.86 24.08 -10.62
CA SER A 147 49.20 25.30 -10.17
C SER A 147 48.98 26.27 -11.34
N ASN A 148 47.76 26.71 -11.57
CA ASN A 148 47.52 27.92 -12.36
C ASN A 148 46.86 28.98 -11.46
N LYS A 149 47.66 30.02 -11.15
CA LYS A 149 47.27 31.28 -10.53
C LYS A 149 46.46 32.11 -11.52
N ILE A 150 45.22 32.44 -11.13
CA ILE A 150 44.46 33.53 -11.76
C ILE A 150 44.62 34.77 -10.90
N THR A 151 45.28 35.77 -11.43
CA THR A 151 45.43 37.10 -10.85
C THR A 151 44.19 37.94 -11.17
N VAL A 152 43.49 38.41 -10.13
CA VAL A 152 42.40 39.39 -10.27
C VAL A 152 42.93 40.76 -9.89
N ASN A 153 42.90 41.70 -10.83
CA ASN A 153 43.26 43.11 -10.63
C ASN A 153 42.18 43.85 -9.86
N HIS A 154 42.52 44.33 -8.69
CA HIS A 154 41.73 45.32 -7.96
C HIS A 154 42.03 46.73 -8.45
N ARG A 155 41.06 47.40 -9.05
CA ARG A 155 41.07 48.89 -9.19
C ARG A 155 40.48 49.47 -7.91
N GLN A 156 41.31 50.17 -7.19
CA GLN A 156 40.92 51.03 -6.06
C GLN A 156 40.20 52.29 -6.58
N LEU A 157 38.97 52.52 -6.15
CA LEU A 157 38.29 53.79 -6.24
C LEU A 157 38.32 54.44 -4.85
N LEU A 158 39.17 55.44 -4.72
CA LEU A 158 39.25 56.33 -3.55
C LEU A 158 38.11 57.36 -3.58
N LEU A 159 37.11 57.20 -2.74
CA LEU A 159 36.18 58.25 -2.41
C LEU A 159 36.59 58.92 -1.08
N LYS A 160 37.05 60.13 -1.18
CA LYS A 160 37.24 61.03 -0.02
C LYS A 160 35.88 61.50 0.45
N SER A 161 35.47 61.17 1.66
CA SER A 161 34.45 61.88 2.41
C SER A 161 34.90 62.00 3.86
N GLY A 162 35.08 63.28 4.32
CA GLY A 162 35.48 63.60 5.67
C GLY A 162 34.36 63.38 6.67
N PHE A 163 34.58 62.46 7.59
CA PHE A 163 33.74 62.33 8.79
C PHE A 163 34.56 62.61 10.06
N SER A 164 34.00 63.34 10.94
CA SER A 164 34.63 63.63 12.24
C SER A 164 34.65 62.40 13.15
N PRO A 165 35.68 62.17 13.96
CA PRO A 165 35.88 60.92 14.70
C PRO A 165 34.77 60.63 15.73
N ARG A 166 34.02 61.63 16.18
CA ARG A 166 32.91 61.43 17.14
C ARG A 166 31.67 60.79 16.50
N LYS A 167 31.42 60.99 15.21
CA LYS A 167 30.29 60.30 14.48
C LYS A 167 30.64 58.91 14.08
N ALA A 168 31.92 58.59 13.83
CA ALA A 168 32.36 57.23 13.51
C ALA A 168 32.22 56.27 14.70
N ILE A 169 32.45 56.76 15.94
CA ILE A 169 32.31 55.93 17.15
C ILE A 169 30.81 55.62 17.42
N SER A 170 29.90 56.57 17.18
CA SER A 170 28.46 56.35 17.38
C SER A 170 27.87 55.37 16.33
N ILE A 171 28.34 55.45 15.07
CA ILE A 171 27.93 54.54 14.00
C ILE A 171 28.52 53.14 14.23
N GLY A 172 29.77 53.04 14.69
CA GLY A 172 30.42 51.80 15.04
C GLY A 172 29.73 51.06 16.21
N LEU A 173 29.32 51.83 17.25
CA LEU A 173 28.57 51.30 18.38
C LEU A 173 27.15 50.81 17.98
N LEU A 174 26.46 51.57 17.13
CA LEU A 174 25.14 51.13 16.58
C LEU A 174 25.28 49.90 15.66
N ALA A 175 26.29 49.85 14.83
CA ALA A 175 26.56 48.71 13.98
C ALA A 175 26.95 47.46 14.80
N PHE A 176 27.74 47.63 15.87
CA PHE A 176 28.09 46.55 16.80
C PHE A 176 26.87 46.09 17.61
N LEU A 177 26.02 47.01 18.07
CA LEU A 177 24.78 46.64 18.75
C LEU A 177 23.80 45.93 17.79
N ALA A 178 23.67 46.37 16.54
CA ALA A 178 22.86 45.72 15.53
C ALA A 178 23.43 44.35 15.17
N PHE A 179 24.76 44.22 15.10
CA PHE A 179 25.43 42.94 14.85
C PHE A 179 25.28 41.99 16.03
N THR A 180 25.40 42.46 17.27
CA THR A 180 25.16 41.62 18.46
C THR A 180 23.70 41.22 18.59
N ILE A 181 22.75 42.12 18.33
CA ILE A 181 21.32 41.79 18.30
C ILE A 181 21.03 40.77 17.16
N GLY A 182 21.59 40.98 15.97
CA GLY A 182 21.49 40.01 14.86
C GLY A 182 22.16 38.68 15.16
N TYR A 183 23.31 38.70 15.83
CA TYR A 183 24.00 37.48 16.27
C TYR A 183 23.24 36.75 17.38
N PHE A 184 22.72 37.42 18.38
CA PHE A 184 21.86 36.83 19.42
C PHE A 184 20.50 36.39 18.85
N ALA A 185 19.93 37.13 17.90
CA ALA A 185 18.73 36.68 17.18
C ALA A 185 19.02 35.43 16.32
N SER A 186 20.18 35.37 15.65
CA SER A 186 20.56 34.16 14.90
C SER A 186 20.88 32.96 15.80
N LEU A 187 21.43 33.18 17.00
CA LEU A 187 21.59 32.12 18.01
C LEU A 187 20.25 31.69 18.62
N GLY A 188 19.29 32.62 18.77
CA GLY A 188 17.93 32.31 19.21
C GLY A 188 17.08 31.68 18.13
N PHE A 189 17.33 32.00 16.85
CA PHE A 189 16.62 31.36 15.73
C PHE A 189 17.19 29.96 15.35
N ASN A 190 18.46 29.68 15.64
CA ASN A 190 19.03 28.35 15.43
C ASN A 190 18.76 27.36 16.59
N GLY A 191 18.03 27.77 17.62
CA GLY A 191 17.79 26.99 18.83
C GLY A 191 16.47 26.20 18.87
N ASN A 192 15.58 26.37 17.90
CA ASN A 192 14.29 25.66 17.89
C ASN A 192 13.97 25.05 16.52
N GLN A 193 14.83 24.20 16.00
CA GLN A 193 14.29 23.09 15.23
C GLN A 193 13.56 22.22 16.25
N SER A 194 12.22 22.13 16.15
CA SER A 194 11.44 21.29 17.04
C SER A 194 12.04 19.89 16.98
N PHE A 195 12.16 19.21 18.11
CA PHE A 195 12.73 17.85 18.21
C PHE A 195 12.04 16.90 17.23
N ALA A 196 10.74 17.12 16.95
CA ALA A 196 9.97 16.42 15.93
C ALA A 196 10.50 16.64 14.50
N GLU A 197 11.13 17.77 14.17
CA GLU A 197 11.72 18.02 12.85
C GLU A 197 13.05 17.28 12.66
N SER A 198 13.78 16.97 13.74
CA SER A 198 15.04 16.21 13.68
C SER A 198 14.83 14.71 13.79
N GLN A 199 13.79 14.25 14.49
CA GLN A 199 13.49 12.82 14.61
C GLN A 199 13.07 12.22 13.27
N PHE A 200 13.50 10.98 13.04
CA PHE A 200 13.14 10.18 11.85
C PHE A 200 13.57 10.81 10.50
N ARG A 201 14.64 11.60 10.45
CA ARG A 201 15.27 12.03 9.18
C ARG A 201 16.00 10.86 8.51
N LYS A 202 16.62 10.01 9.34
CA LYS A 202 17.23 8.75 8.94
C LYS A 202 16.78 7.68 9.91
N PHE A 203 16.31 6.58 9.41
CA PHE A 203 15.86 5.45 10.23
C PHE A 203 16.34 4.13 9.64
N ARG A 204 16.52 3.18 10.52
CA ARG A 204 16.71 1.77 10.20
C ARG A 204 15.35 1.09 10.30
N VAL A 205 15.06 0.22 9.35
CA VAL A 205 13.84 -0.60 9.35
C VAL A 205 14.22 -2.04 9.61
N ASP A 206 13.71 -2.60 10.69
CA ASP A 206 13.91 -3.99 11.07
C ASP A 206 12.58 -4.74 10.99
N THR A 207 12.54 -5.89 10.32
CA THR A 207 11.35 -6.74 10.27
C THR A 207 11.30 -7.61 11.54
N ILE A 208 10.28 -7.41 12.37
CA ILE A 208 10.10 -8.19 13.62
C ILE A 208 9.29 -9.46 13.36
N VAL A 209 8.28 -9.38 12.49
CA VAL A 209 7.47 -10.53 12.05
C VAL A 209 7.35 -10.46 10.54
N ALA A 210 7.81 -11.49 9.85
CA ALA A 210 7.73 -11.58 8.40
C ALA A 210 6.58 -12.48 7.98
N ASP A 211 6.00 -12.16 6.81
CA ASP A 211 5.13 -13.02 5.99
C ASP A 211 3.98 -13.68 6.76
N ALA A 212 3.25 -12.89 7.53
CA ALA A 212 2.07 -13.36 8.26
C ALA A 212 0.80 -12.61 7.84
N ASP A 213 -0.34 -13.30 7.89
CA ASP A 213 -1.63 -12.66 7.71
C ASP A 213 -1.96 -11.80 8.95
N ILE A 214 -1.24 -10.67 9.12
CA ILE A 214 -1.39 -9.74 10.23
C ILE A 214 -2.18 -8.52 9.77
N ARG A 215 -3.26 -8.18 10.47
CA ARG A 215 -4.02 -6.96 10.21
C ARG A 215 -3.60 -5.79 11.07
N ASN A 216 -3.18 -6.06 12.29
CA ASN A 216 -2.83 -5.03 13.25
C ASN A 216 -1.71 -5.54 14.17
N SER A 217 -0.84 -4.64 14.60
CA SER A 217 0.19 -4.92 15.58
C SER A 217 0.33 -3.76 16.56
N VAL A 218 0.49 -4.08 17.84
CA VAL A 218 0.74 -3.09 18.88
C VAL A 218 1.90 -3.57 19.74
N ILE A 219 2.89 -2.70 19.97
CA ILE A 219 4.00 -3.00 20.86
C ILE A 219 3.65 -2.64 22.31
N SER A 220 4.07 -3.47 23.25
CA SER A 220 3.93 -3.18 24.68
C SER A 220 4.79 -1.95 25.07
N PRO A 221 4.37 -1.13 26.03
CA PRO A 221 5.14 0.02 26.53
C PRO A 221 6.58 -0.29 26.92
N ASN A 222 6.83 -1.48 27.50
CA ASN A 222 8.19 -1.93 27.85
C ASN A 222 8.99 -2.52 26.68
N GLY A 223 8.37 -2.63 25.49
CA GLY A 223 8.99 -3.13 24.28
C GLY A 223 9.26 -4.65 24.23
N LYS A 224 8.71 -5.45 25.17
CA LYS A 224 8.96 -6.89 25.22
C LYS A 224 8.00 -7.74 24.42
N TYR A 225 6.79 -7.24 24.20
CA TYR A 225 5.70 -7.99 23.57
C TYR A 225 5.10 -7.25 22.40
N LEU A 226 4.57 -8.03 21.45
CA LEU A 226 3.67 -7.57 20.38
C LEU A 226 2.31 -8.25 20.53
N ALA A 227 1.24 -7.46 20.56
CA ALA A 227 -0.10 -7.96 20.36
C ALA A 227 -0.39 -7.94 18.84
N LEU A 228 -0.74 -9.09 18.28
CA LEU A 228 -0.91 -9.30 16.85
C LEU A 228 -2.33 -9.76 16.56
N ILE A 229 -3.06 -9.02 15.74
CA ILE A 229 -4.34 -9.49 15.19
C ILE A 229 -4.01 -10.27 13.91
N GLN A 230 -4.14 -11.59 14.00
CA GLN A 230 -3.87 -12.50 12.90
C GLN A 230 -5.15 -12.95 12.22
N VAL A 231 -5.08 -13.18 10.91
CA VAL A 231 -6.18 -13.70 10.10
C VAL A 231 -5.80 -15.09 9.59
N LYS A 232 -6.62 -16.08 9.86
CA LYS A 232 -6.43 -17.42 9.29
C LYS A 232 -7.76 -17.94 8.75
N ASN A 233 -7.81 -18.24 7.46
CA ASN A 233 -9.03 -18.65 6.77
C ASN A 233 -10.20 -17.65 6.95
N GLY A 234 -9.90 -16.35 6.91
CA GLY A 234 -10.90 -15.28 7.08
C GLY A 234 -11.34 -15.03 8.53
N VAL A 235 -10.86 -15.79 9.49
CA VAL A 235 -11.21 -15.67 10.92
C VAL A 235 -10.06 -15.01 11.67
N GLN A 236 -10.38 -14.06 12.54
CA GLN A 236 -9.40 -13.27 13.29
C GLN A 236 -9.20 -13.81 14.70
N SER A 237 -7.98 -13.72 15.21
CA SER A 237 -7.59 -14.04 16.59
C SER A 237 -6.51 -13.08 17.08
N LEU A 238 -6.40 -12.90 18.41
CA LEU A 238 -5.39 -12.05 19.02
C LEU A 238 -4.30 -12.92 19.64
N HIS A 239 -3.07 -12.66 19.19
CA HIS A 239 -1.87 -13.35 19.64
C HIS A 239 -0.95 -12.41 20.41
N LEU A 240 -0.29 -12.92 21.42
CA LEU A 240 0.83 -12.25 22.10
C LEU A 240 2.14 -12.90 21.65
N ARG A 241 3.05 -12.11 21.12
CA ARG A 241 4.38 -12.54 20.69
C ARG A 241 5.45 -11.90 21.56
N GLN A 242 6.33 -12.69 22.10
CA GLN A 242 7.52 -12.21 22.78
C GLN A 242 8.59 -11.83 21.76
N ILE A 243 9.11 -10.60 21.82
CA ILE A 243 10.04 -10.08 20.78
C ILE A 243 11.40 -10.79 20.87
N GLU A 244 11.90 -10.98 22.07
CA GLU A 244 13.26 -11.53 22.31
C GLU A 244 13.46 -12.93 21.72
N ASN A 245 12.51 -13.84 21.90
CA ASN A 245 12.63 -15.24 21.49
C ASN A 245 11.67 -15.65 20.37
N GLY A 246 10.78 -14.75 19.96
CA GLY A 246 9.82 -14.98 18.90
C GLY A 246 8.64 -15.91 19.25
N ASN A 247 8.54 -16.37 20.49
CA ASN A 247 7.43 -17.21 20.93
C ASN A 247 6.10 -16.46 20.85
N SER A 248 5.09 -17.10 20.28
CA SER A 248 3.76 -16.53 20.09
C SER A 248 2.69 -17.49 20.59
N PHE A 249 1.70 -16.99 21.31
CA PHE A 249 0.57 -17.76 21.79
C PHE A 249 -0.73 -16.97 21.63
N GLU A 250 -1.80 -17.69 21.34
CA GLU A 250 -3.14 -17.14 21.20
C GLU A 250 -3.68 -16.76 22.57
N ILE A 251 -4.01 -15.48 22.79
CA ILE A 251 -4.59 -14.98 24.05
C ILE A 251 -6.10 -14.76 23.97
N VAL A 252 -6.60 -14.43 22.75
CA VAL A 252 -8.03 -14.41 22.45
C VAL A 252 -8.27 -15.31 21.25
N PRO A 253 -9.05 -16.40 21.41
CA PRO A 253 -9.30 -17.34 20.35
C PRO A 253 -10.13 -16.71 19.23
N ARG A 254 -10.32 -17.46 18.16
CA ARG A 254 -11.09 -17.05 16.99
C ARG A 254 -12.47 -16.53 17.38
N ILE A 255 -12.80 -15.35 16.91
CA ILE A 255 -14.07 -14.69 17.16
C ILE A 255 -14.92 -14.62 15.89
N ASN A 256 -16.24 -14.63 16.07
CA ASN A 256 -17.18 -14.37 14.98
C ASN A 256 -17.37 -12.85 14.84
N GLY A 257 -16.41 -12.19 14.18
CA GLY A 257 -16.41 -10.75 14.02
C GLY A 257 -15.03 -10.25 13.58
N ASN A 258 -14.87 -8.94 13.57
CA ASN A 258 -13.62 -8.29 13.21
C ASN A 258 -13.09 -7.48 14.38
N PHE A 259 -11.80 -7.62 14.66
CA PHE A 259 -11.14 -6.69 15.58
C PHE A 259 -11.09 -5.28 14.96
N ILE A 260 -11.49 -4.28 15.75
CA ILE A 260 -11.38 -2.87 15.42
C ILE A 260 -9.96 -2.40 15.79
N GLY A 261 -9.43 -2.84 16.94
CA GLY A 261 -8.09 -2.54 17.38
C GLY A 261 -7.76 -3.16 18.72
N ALA A 262 -6.48 -3.03 19.11
CA ALA A 262 -5.98 -3.44 20.42
C ALA A 262 -5.02 -2.39 20.98
N VAL A 263 -4.84 -2.33 22.30
CA VAL A 263 -3.89 -1.47 22.98
C VAL A 263 -3.46 -2.11 24.30
N PHE A 264 -2.17 -1.99 24.64
CA PHE A 264 -1.70 -2.38 25.98
C PHE A 264 -2.04 -1.30 27.02
N SER A 265 -2.29 -1.73 28.25
CA SER A 265 -2.25 -0.80 29.38
C SER A 265 -0.86 -0.22 29.56
N PRO A 266 -0.72 1.04 30.06
CA PRO A 266 0.57 1.67 30.30
C PRO A 266 1.54 0.86 31.17
N ARG A 267 1.04 -0.02 32.07
CA ARG A 267 1.85 -0.91 32.93
C ARG A 267 2.11 -2.29 32.35
N ASP A 268 1.72 -2.55 31.09
CA ASP A 268 1.91 -3.86 30.42
C ASP A 268 1.17 -5.05 31.04
N GLU A 269 0.15 -4.82 31.87
CA GLU A 269 -0.56 -5.91 32.58
C GLU A 269 -1.78 -6.41 31.82
N GLN A 270 -2.42 -5.54 31.03
CA GLN A 270 -3.67 -5.80 30.33
C GLN A 270 -3.56 -5.43 28.87
N ILE A 271 -4.37 -6.11 28.04
CA ILE A 271 -4.65 -5.72 26.65
C ILE A 271 -6.13 -5.42 26.54
N TYR A 272 -6.45 -4.23 26.07
CA TYR A 272 -7.80 -3.82 25.70
C TYR A 272 -7.97 -4.01 24.22
N TYR A 273 -9.05 -4.64 23.79
CA TYR A 273 -9.33 -4.85 22.38
C TYR A 273 -10.82 -4.67 22.10
N SER A 274 -11.12 -4.10 20.94
CA SER A 274 -12.48 -3.88 20.48
C SER A 274 -12.79 -4.77 19.27
N VAL A 275 -14.02 -5.31 19.28
CA VAL A 275 -14.51 -6.24 18.27
C VAL A 275 -15.84 -5.72 17.74
N SER A 276 -16.00 -5.72 16.42
CA SER A 276 -17.28 -5.54 15.75
C SER A 276 -17.83 -6.90 15.37
N GLU A 277 -18.99 -7.27 15.90
CA GLU A 277 -19.69 -8.48 15.48
C GLU A 277 -20.15 -8.36 14.03
N ASN A 278 -20.18 -9.49 13.32
CA ASN A 278 -20.73 -9.50 11.97
C ASN A 278 -22.23 -9.17 12.04
N SER A 279 -22.64 -8.15 11.30
CA SER A 279 -24.05 -7.78 11.20
C SER A 279 -24.85 -8.90 10.51
N GLU A 280 -25.87 -9.40 11.18
CA GLU A 280 -26.89 -10.23 10.53
C GLU A 280 -27.83 -9.33 9.69
N PRO A 281 -28.54 -9.86 8.68
CA PRO A 281 -29.34 -9.06 7.74
C PRO A 281 -30.36 -8.12 8.41
N ASN A 282 -30.77 -8.38 9.66
CA ASN A 282 -31.76 -7.60 10.40
C ASN A 282 -31.25 -7.08 11.76
N ARG A 283 -29.96 -7.21 12.06
CA ARG A 283 -29.39 -6.78 13.33
C ARG A 283 -28.07 -6.02 13.04
N PRO A 284 -28.03 -4.70 13.30
CA PRO A 284 -26.74 -3.97 13.19
C PRO A 284 -25.74 -4.63 14.12
N GLY A 285 -24.53 -4.85 13.62
CA GLY A 285 -23.44 -5.41 14.42
C GLY A 285 -23.15 -4.49 15.61
N ILE A 286 -23.02 -5.08 16.79
CA ILE A 286 -22.62 -4.37 18.01
C ILE A 286 -21.10 -4.46 18.12
N SER A 287 -20.47 -3.34 18.37
CA SER A 287 -19.04 -3.31 18.69
C SER A 287 -18.84 -3.25 20.19
N THR A 288 -17.96 -4.09 20.71
CA THR A 288 -17.74 -4.29 22.15
C THR A 288 -16.28 -4.19 22.50
N LEU A 289 -15.96 -3.50 23.59
CA LEU A 289 -14.63 -3.43 24.21
C LEU A 289 -14.49 -4.52 25.26
N TYR A 290 -13.38 -5.21 25.18
CA TYR A 290 -12.94 -6.21 26.13
C TYR A 290 -11.57 -5.87 26.71
N LYS A 291 -11.26 -6.41 27.88
CA LYS A 291 -9.90 -6.49 28.40
C LYS A 291 -9.50 -7.93 28.72
N VAL A 292 -8.25 -8.25 28.56
CA VAL A 292 -7.64 -9.55 28.89
C VAL A 292 -6.25 -9.34 29.49
N SER A 293 -5.86 -10.18 30.42
CA SER A 293 -4.49 -10.15 30.94
C SER A 293 -3.46 -10.54 29.87
N VAL A 294 -2.29 -9.93 29.89
CA VAL A 294 -1.15 -10.34 29.03
C VAL A 294 -0.72 -11.79 29.28
N LEU A 295 -1.06 -12.35 30.44
CA LEU A 295 -0.84 -13.76 30.76
C LEU A 295 -1.94 -14.68 30.19
N GLY A 296 -2.91 -14.14 29.48
CA GLY A 296 -4.07 -14.86 29.01
C GLY A 296 -5.18 -15.00 30.07
N GLY A 297 -6.21 -15.79 29.77
CA GLY A 297 -7.35 -16.01 30.64
C GLY A 297 -8.67 -15.54 30.02
N ALA A 298 -9.72 -15.44 30.84
CA ALA A 298 -11.03 -14.99 30.38
C ALA A 298 -11.02 -13.49 30.08
N SER A 299 -11.54 -13.12 28.93
CA SER A 299 -11.76 -11.71 28.58
C SER A 299 -12.95 -11.14 29.35
N GLN A 300 -12.79 -9.94 29.87
CA GLN A 300 -13.84 -9.19 30.55
C GLN A 300 -14.40 -8.13 29.61
N GLU A 301 -15.72 -8.12 29.45
CA GLU A 301 -16.43 -7.08 28.76
C GLU A 301 -16.44 -5.77 29.54
N ILE A 302 -16.25 -4.64 28.86
CA ILE A 302 -16.16 -3.29 29.46
C ILE A 302 -17.34 -2.43 29.03
N LEU A 303 -17.53 -2.23 27.70
CA LEU A 303 -18.60 -1.39 27.18
C LEU A 303 -18.90 -1.69 25.71
N HIS A 304 -20.04 -1.19 25.21
CA HIS A 304 -20.53 -1.38 23.84
C HIS A 304 -20.53 -0.08 23.02
N ASN A 305 -20.81 -0.24 21.72
CA ASN A 305 -20.96 0.85 20.74
C ASN A 305 -19.70 1.72 20.61
N ILE A 306 -18.62 1.08 20.20
CA ILE A 306 -17.32 1.70 19.93
C ILE A 306 -17.02 1.62 18.44
N ASP A 307 -16.78 2.76 17.80
CA ASP A 307 -16.50 2.80 16.36
C ASP A 307 -15.02 3.03 16.02
N SER A 308 -14.15 2.93 17.02
CA SER A 308 -12.70 3.10 16.82
C SER A 308 -11.89 2.23 17.78
N PRO A 309 -10.57 2.08 17.60
CA PRO A 309 -9.67 1.65 18.66
C PRO A 309 -9.80 2.57 19.88
N VAL A 310 -9.56 2.02 21.08
CA VAL A 310 -9.53 2.82 22.31
C VAL A 310 -8.12 3.31 22.62
N ALA A 311 -8.03 4.45 23.30
CA ALA A 311 -6.81 4.98 23.87
C ALA A 311 -6.92 5.03 25.39
N ILE A 312 -5.86 4.61 26.09
CA ILE A 312 -5.78 4.62 27.55
C ILE A 312 -4.95 5.83 27.98
N SER A 313 -5.42 6.59 28.98
CA SER A 313 -4.67 7.70 29.51
C SER A 313 -3.36 7.24 30.19
N PRO A 314 -2.29 8.08 30.18
CA PRO A 314 -0.99 7.68 30.75
C PRO A 314 -1.04 7.29 32.23
N ASP A 315 -1.99 7.80 32.97
CA ASP A 315 -2.26 7.47 34.38
C ASP A 315 -3.14 6.24 34.60
N GLU A 316 -3.60 5.60 33.51
CA GLU A 316 -4.52 4.46 33.50
C GLU A 316 -5.92 4.72 34.13
N SER A 317 -6.34 5.98 34.19
CA SER A 317 -7.62 6.32 34.83
C SER A 317 -8.79 6.42 33.84
N ARG A 318 -8.51 6.69 32.53
CA ARG A 318 -9.54 7.00 31.55
C ARG A 318 -9.32 6.26 30.22
N LEU A 319 -10.44 5.98 29.54
CA LEU A 319 -10.49 5.51 28.16
C LEU A 319 -11.02 6.63 27.25
N ALA A 320 -10.50 6.70 26.03
CA ALA A 320 -10.99 7.59 24.99
C ALA A 320 -11.26 6.80 23.69
N PHE A 321 -12.37 7.06 23.02
CA PHE A 321 -12.74 6.43 21.75
C PHE A 321 -13.71 7.29 20.95
N VAL A 322 -13.85 7.00 19.67
CA VAL A 322 -14.83 7.64 18.80
C VAL A 322 -16.10 6.79 18.73
N ARG A 323 -17.24 7.47 18.81
CA ARG A 323 -18.57 6.90 18.60
C ARG A 323 -19.34 7.70 17.57
N ARG A 324 -20.02 7.01 16.67
CA ARG A 324 -20.90 7.59 15.66
C ARG A 324 -22.37 7.42 16.05
N ASN A 325 -23.13 8.49 15.99
CA ASN A 325 -24.57 8.39 16.10
C ASN A 325 -25.17 7.88 14.78
N PRO A 326 -25.87 6.73 14.74
CA PRO A 326 -26.37 6.15 13.51
C PRO A 326 -27.48 6.99 12.86
N LEU A 327 -28.20 7.82 13.63
CA LEU A 327 -29.30 8.65 13.15
C LEU A 327 -28.81 10.02 12.67
N SER A 328 -28.15 10.80 13.54
CA SER A 328 -27.67 12.15 13.20
C SER A 328 -26.38 12.14 12.35
N LYS A 329 -25.69 10.99 12.26
CA LYS A 329 -24.38 10.83 11.63
C LYS A 329 -23.25 11.63 12.29
N GLU A 330 -23.53 12.32 13.37
CA GLU A 330 -22.53 12.99 14.20
C GLU A 330 -21.52 11.97 14.75
N THR A 331 -20.30 12.44 14.99
CA THR A 331 -19.27 11.66 15.66
C THR A 331 -18.84 12.36 16.93
N ALA A 332 -18.64 11.59 17.98
CA ALA A 332 -18.23 12.12 19.28
C ALA A 332 -16.95 11.43 19.75
N LEU A 333 -16.03 12.22 20.30
CA LEU A 333 -14.95 11.71 21.10
C LEU A 333 -15.47 11.53 22.54
N ILE A 334 -15.49 10.28 22.99
CA ILE A 334 -16.05 9.86 24.27
C ILE A 334 -14.92 9.61 25.26
N LEU A 335 -15.10 10.04 26.49
CA LEU A 335 -14.27 9.66 27.64
C LEU A 335 -15.09 8.82 28.61
N THR A 336 -14.44 7.80 29.22
CA THR A 336 -14.98 7.02 30.33
C THR A 336 -13.87 6.80 31.37
N ASP A 337 -14.23 6.33 32.56
CA ASP A 337 -13.23 5.72 33.44
C ASP A 337 -12.75 4.38 32.85
N ILE A 338 -11.74 3.79 33.47
CA ILE A 338 -11.09 2.55 32.97
C ILE A 338 -12.02 1.33 33.02
N GLU A 339 -13.11 1.36 33.79
CA GLU A 339 -14.18 0.35 33.84
C GLU A 339 -15.30 0.61 32.82
N GLY A 340 -15.20 1.63 31.97
CA GLY A 340 -16.22 1.98 30.99
C GLY A 340 -17.44 2.70 31.58
N LYS A 341 -17.33 3.21 32.80
CA LYS A 341 -18.38 3.99 33.47
C LYS A 341 -18.13 5.48 33.34
N ASN A 342 -19.07 6.31 33.85
CA ASN A 342 -18.93 7.78 33.83
C ASN A 342 -18.68 8.35 32.44
N GLU A 343 -19.43 7.85 31.46
CA GLU A 343 -19.30 8.23 30.05
C GLU A 343 -19.57 9.72 29.83
N GLN A 344 -18.68 10.43 29.16
CA GLN A 344 -18.78 11.83 28.80
C GLN A 344 -18.48 12.04 27.33
N SER A 345 -19.34 12.74 26.60
CA SER A 345 -19.04 13.25 25.27
C SER A 345 -18.15 14.47 25.39
N LEU A 346 -16.84 14.29 25.22
CA LEU A 346 -15.85 15.37 25.36
C LEU A 346 -15.93 16.37 24.21
N ALA A 347 -16.11 15.88 22.98
CA ALA A 347 -16.17 16.72 21.79
C ALA A 347 -17.10 16.05 20.77
N ILE A 348 -17.97 16.85 20.15
CA ILE A 348 -18.93 16.40 19.13
C ILE A 348 -18.63 17.13 17.84
N ARG A 349 -18.72 16.43 16.70
CA ARG A 349 -18.55 16.97 15.36
C ARG A 349 -19.71 16.57 14.46
N GLN A 350 -20.10 17.51 13.62
CA GLN A 350 -21.14 17.32 12.62
C GLN A 350 -20.65 16.41 11.47
N PRO A 351 -21.54 15.83 10.67
CA PRO A 351 -21.18 14.92 9.59
C PRO A 351 -20.19 15.50 8.58
N GLU A 352 -20.22 16.82 8.36
CA GLU A 352 -19.35 17.53 7.45
C GLU A 352 -17.90 17.64 7.94
N SER A 353 -17.70 17.49 9.26
CA SER A 353 -16.39 17.65 9.90
C SER A 353 -16.12 16.57 10.96
N GLY A 354 -16.65 15.36 10.77
CA GLY A 354 -16.65 14.28 11.74
C GLY A 354 -15.25 13.76 12.09
N PHE A 355 -15.15 13.14 13.27
CA PHE A 355 -14.00 12.32 13.61
C PHE A 355 -13.97 11.07 12.72
N THR A 356 -12.78 10.62 12.32
CA THR A 356 -12.64 9.35 11.62
C THR A 356 -12.66 8.17 12.60
N ASN A 357 -12.73 6.96 12.08
CA ASN A 357 -12.65 5.74 12.89
C ASN A 357 -11.22 5.32 13.26
N GLY A 358 -10.20 6.16 12.99
CA GLY A 358 -8.81 5.91 13.36
C GLY A 358 -8.54 5.89 14.87
N GLY A 359 -9.49 6.36 15.67
CA GLY A 359 -9.37 6.46 17.11
C GLY A 359 -8.66 7.73 17.56
N ALA A 360 -8.35 7.77 18.87
CA ALA A 360 -7.65 8.88 19.49
C ALA A 360 -6.31 8.40 20.10
N SER A 361 -5.42 9.34 20.42
CA SER A 361 -4.20 9.07 21.15
C SER A 361 -3.95 10.16 22.20
N TRP A 362 -3.63 9.76 23.41
CA TRP A 362 -3.30 10.68 24.50
C TRP A 362 -1.92 11.30 24.35
N SER A 363 -1.81 12.59 24.65
CA SER A 363 -0.50 13.22 24.85
C SER A 363 0.21 12.61 26.06
N PRO A 364 1.56 12.62 26.11
CA PRO A 364 2.31 12.02 27.21
C PRO A 364 1.99 12.61 28.60
N ASP A 365 1.57 13.87 28.66
CA ASP A 365 1.16 14.55 29.88
C ASP A 365 -0.35 14.33 30.25
N GLY A 366 -1.09 13.60 29.43
CA GLY A 366 -2.50 13.27 29.65
C GLY A 366 -3.48 14.43 29.52
N LYS A 367 -3.03 15.60 28.97
CA LYS A 367 -3.88 16.79 28.85
C LYS A 367 -4.59 16.92 27.52
N LEU A 368 -4.06 16.27 26.47
CA LEU A 368 -4.55 16.41 25.12
C LEU A 368 -4.84 15.03 24.50
N LEU A 369 -5.75 15.03 23.54
CA LEU A 369 -6.03 13.89 22.67
C LEU A 369 -5.82 14.31 21.23
N SER A 370 -5.10 13.54 20.44
CA SER A 370 -5.07 13.70 18.99
C SER A 370 -6.05 12.73 18.33
N ALA A 371 -6.67 13.16 17.24
CA ALA A 371 -7.53 12.33 16.40
C ALA A 371 -7.52 12.88 14.97
N THR A 372 -7.89 12.04 14.01
CA THR A 372 -8.09 12.48 12.63
C THR A 372 -9.54 12.91 12.41
N VAL A 373 -9.72 14.00 11.65
CA VAL A 373 -11.02 14.62 11.38
C VAL A 373 -11.21 14.82 9.89
N ILE A 374 -12.42 14.56 9.41
CA ILE A 374 -12.81 14.84 8.03
C ILE A 374 -13.24 16.30 7.96
N GLN A 375 -12.86 16.99 6.90
CA GLN A 375 -13.38 18.29 6.50
C GLN A 375 -14.00 18.17 5.11
N ARG A 376 -15.24 18.58 4.96
CA ARG A 376 -15.94 18.60 3.68
C ARG A 376 -16.26 20.02 3.28
N GLU A 377 -15.63 20.45 2.19
CA GLU A 377 -15.84 21.79 1.62
C GLU A 377 -15.99 21.66 0.10
N ASN A 378 -17.00 22.32 -0.45
CA ASN A 378 -17.22 22.37 -1.92
C ASN A 378 -17.20 20.98 -2.59
N ASN A 379 -17.89 20.00 -2.02
CA ASN A 379 -17.91 18.60 -2.45
C ASN A 379 -16.54 17.88 -2.40
N ARG A 380 -15.56 18.44 -1.69
CA ARG A 380 -14.26 17.82 -1.48
C ARG A 380 -14.11 17.42 -0.02
N ALA A 381 -13.73 16.17 0.19
CA ALA A 381 -13.37 15.68 1.52
C ALA A 381 -11.85 15.70 1.67
N SER A 382 -11.37 16.22 2.78
CA SER A 382 -9.99 16.10 3.22
C SER A 382 -9.94 15.63 4.66
N VAL A 383 -8.83 15.03 5.07
CA VAL A 383 -8.61 14.58 6.44
C VAL A 383 -7.43 15.31 7.03
N GLN A 384 -7.57 15.72 8.29
CA GLN A 384 -6.57 16.48 9.02
C GLN A 384 -6.39 15.91 10.43
N VAL A 385 -5.29 16.25 11.11
CA VAL A 385 -5.11 15.95 12.53
C VAL A 385 -5.68 17.10 13.36
N ALA A 386 -6.54 16.75 14.30
CA ALA A 386 -7.05 17.64 15.34
C ALA A 386 -6.53 17.23 16.72
N VAL A 387 -6.44 18.21 17.60
CA VAL A 387 -6.11 18.03 19.01
C VAL A 387 -7.27 18.56 19.84
N VAL A 388 -7.65 17.79 20.86
CA VAL A 388 -8.77 18.07 21.78
C VAL A 388 -8.21 18.15 23.20
N ASN A 389 -8.56 19.21 23.92
CA ASN A 389 -8.23 19.30 25.34
C ASN A 389 -9.08 18.32 26.15
N ALA A 390 -8.44 17.48 26.96
CA ALA A 390 -9.07 16.37 27.67
C ALA A 390 -9.96 16.78 28.85
N GLU A 391 -9.93 18.05 29.26
CA GLU A 391 -10.77 18.60 30.34
C GLU A 391 -11.88 19.48 29.76
N SER A 392 -11.52 20.41 28.87
CA SER A 392 -12.47 21.42 28.35
C SER A 392 -13.22 20.96 27.11
N GLY A 393 -12.71 19.95 26.37
CA GLY A 393 -13.25 19.55 25.07
C GLY A 393 -12.94 20.54 23.94
N GLU A 394 -12.13 21.59 24.19
CA GLU A 394 -11.72 22.53 23.18
C GLU A 394 -10.93 21.83 22.07
N GLN A 395 -11.32 22.10 20.82
CA GLN A 395 -10.80 21.44 19.64
C GLN A 395 -9.99 22.39 18.77
N ARG A 396 -8.84 21.93 18.27
CA ARG A 396 -8.02 22.68 17.30
C ARG A 396 -7.50 21.74 16.23
N THR A 397 -7.73 22.06 14.96
CA THR A 397 -7.04 21.40 13.84
C THR A 397 -5.59 21.86 13.83
N VAL A 398 -4.66 20.92 13.73
CA VAL A 398 -3.22 21.18 13.88
C VAL A 398 -2.51 21.02 12.55
N SER A 399 -2.77 19.97 11.76
CA SER A 399 -2.07 19.75 10.50
C SER A 399 -2.45 20.76 9.43
N HIS A 400 -1.47 21.21 8.65
CA HIS A 400 -1.68 22.07 7.48
C HIS A 400 -1.88 21.25 6.20
N GLU A 401 -1.61 19.95 6.22
CA GLU A 401 -1.85 19.04 5.10
C GLU A 401 -3.31 18.62 5.03
N ASN A 402 -3.79 18.50 3.79
CA ASN A 402 -5.11 17.98 3.48
C ASN A 402 -4.94 16.60 2.85
N TRP A 403 -5.03 15.56 3.65
CA TRP A 403 -4.95 14.18 3.16
C TRP A 403 -6.28 13.72 2.57
N VAL A 404 -6.22 12.78 1.65
CA VAL A 404 -7.40 12.09 1.08
C VAL A 404 -8.02 11.16 2.11
N SER A 405 -7.16 10.45 2.85
CA SER A 405 -7.55 9.66 4.01
C SER A 405 -6.48 9.72 5.07
N ALA A 406 -6.87 9.54 6.31
CA ALA A 406 -5.95 9.33 7.41
C ALA A 406 -6.61 8.42 8.46
N GLY A 407 -5.81 7.55 9.04
CA GLY A 407 -6.22 6.58 10.05
C GLY A 407 -5.75 6.96 11.45
N GLN A 408 -4.99 6.09 12.07
CA GLN A 408 -4.52 6.21 13.44
C GLN A 408 -3.53 7.35 13.63
N THR A 409 -3.58 7.97 14.80
CA THR A 409 -2.56 8.92 15.30
C THR A 409 -1.90 8.39 16.56
N VAL A 410 -0.61 8.74 16.78
CA VAL A 410 0.14 8.42 17.99
C VAL A 410 1.03 9.59 18.37
N TRP A 411 0.97 10.06 19.61
CA TRP A 411 1.84 11.11 20.12
C TRP A 411 3.29 10.63 20.27
N LEU A 412 4.24 11.47 19.92
CA LEU A 412 5.64 11.25 20.28
C LEU A 412 5.80 11.37 21.80
N LYS A 413 6.75 10.60 22.36
CA LYS A 413 6.98 10.50 23.81
C LYS A 413 7.26 11.85 24.49
N ASP A 414 7.90 12.76 23.78
CA ASP A 414 8.28 14.09 24.28
C ASP A 414 7.18 15.15 24.04
N GLY A 415 6.06 14.78 23.43
CA GLY A 415 4.96 15.68 23.10
C GLY A 415 5.24 16.67 21.98
N SER A 416 6.40 16.59 21.30
CA SER A 416 6.81 17.52 20.23
C SER A 416 6.09 17.31 18.90
N GLY A 417 5.37 16.18 18.75
CA GLY A 417 4.67 15.87 17.51
C GLY A 417 3.74 14.69 17.60
N ILE A 418 3.06 14.44 16.50
CA ILE A 418 2.05 13.39 16.32
C ILE A 418 2.41 12.59 15.08
N LEU A 419 2.55 11.29 15.22
CA LEU A 419 2.60 10.36 14.10
C LEU A 419 1.20 10.18 13.54
N ALA A 420 1.07 10.15 12.22
CA ALA A 420 -0.20 9.88 11.54
C ALA A 420 0.05 8.94 10.35
N VAL A 421 -0.82 7.96 10.15
CA VAL A 421 -0.88 7.18 8.92
C VAL A 421 -1.88 7.87 8.01
N ALA A 422 -1.44 8.33 6.86
CA ALA A 422 -2.27 9.11 5.96
C ALA A 422 -1.87 8.90 4.50
N TYR A 423 -2.83 9.10 3.61
CA TYR A 423 -2.63 9.12 2.17
C TYR A 423 -2.80 10.54 1.65
N GLY A 424 -1.75 11.10 1.06
CA GLY A 424 -1.75 12.47 0.55
C GLY A 424 -2.36 12.59 -0.85
N ALA A 425 -3.09 13.68 -1.12
CA ALA A 425 -3.67 13.95 -2.44
C ALA A 425 -2.62 14.05 -3.55
N LYS A 426 -1.40 14.45 -3.21
CA LYS A 426 -0.25 14.58 -4.12
C LYS A 426 0.75 13.45 -3.95
N SER A 427 0.40 12.41 -3.20
CA SER A 427 1.28 11.27 -3.05
C SER A 427 1.43 10.55 -4.38
N PRO A 428 2.65 10.36 -4.89
CA PRO A 428 2.88 9.58 -6.10
C PRO A 428 2.61 8.08 -5.87
N SER A 429 2.76 7.62 -4.62
CA SER A 429 2.39 6.27 -4.20
C SER A 429 0.95 6.28 -3.71
N LEU A 430 0.05 5.56 -4.30
CA LEU A 430 -1.32 5.40 -3.83
C LEU A 430 -1.44 4.52 -2.57
N ASN A 431 -0.39 4.49 -1.75
CA ASN A 431 -0.30 3.76 -0.50
C ASN A 431 -0.44 4.70 0.69
N ASP A 432 -0.86 4.14 1.80
CA ASP A 432 -0.77 4.85 3.08
C ASP A 432 0.68 5.09 3.47
N GLU A 433 0.92 6.22 4.05
CA GLU A 433 2.23 6.75 4.38
C GLU A 433 2.29 7.12 5.86
N LEU A 434 3.48 7.01 6.43
CA LEU A 434 3.73 7.48 7.79
C LEU A 434 4.20 8.93 7.76
N TRP A 435 3.52 9.78 8.51
CA TRP A 435 3.78 11.20 8.64
C TRP A 435 4.11 11.58 10.09
N VAL A 436 4.93 12.59 10.26
CA VAL A 436 5.13 13.29 11.53
C VAL A 436 4.55 14.70 11.38
N VAL A 437 3.64 15.07 12.26
CA VAL A 437 3.06 16.40 12.37
C VAL A 437 3.66 17.07 13.60
N SER A 438 4.41 18.17 13.46
CA SER A 438 4.98 18.88 14.60
C SER A 438 3.87 19.51 15.45
N TYR A 439 4.05 19.53 16.75
CA TYR A 439 3.13 20.16 17.68
C TYR A 439 3.89 21.22 18.52
N PRO A 440 3.37 22.44 18.65
CA PRO A 440 2.06 22.95 18.19
C PRO A 440 2.00 23.51 16.76
N GLU A 441 3.10 23.52 15.98
CA GLU A 441 3.22 24.25 14.71
C GLU A 441 2.41 23.65 13.55
N GLY A 442 2.12 22.33 13.60
CA GLY A 442 1.29 21.63 12.61
C GLY A 442 1.97 21.35 11.28
N LYS A 443 3.29 21.51 11.18
CA LYS A 443 4.03 21.14 9.97
C LYS A 443 4.10 19.63 9.82
N ALA A 444 3.61 19.11 8.70
CA ALA A 444 3.66 17.70 8.39
C ALA A 444 4.90 17.35 7.56
N ARG A 445 5.53 16.23 7.88
CA ARG A 445 6.66 15.68 7.15
C ARG A 445 6.44 14.19 6.91
N PHE A 446 6.66 13.79 5.68
CA PHE A 446 6.67 12.41 5.26
C PHE A 446 7.84 11.63 5.90
N VAL A 447 7.58 10.42 6.34
CA VAL A 447 8.56 9.51 6.94
C VAL A 447 8.80 8.31 6.04
N THR A 448 7.76 7.56 5.68
CA THR A 448 7.84 6.38 4.81
C THR A 448 6.49 5.99 4.26
N ASN A 449 6.49 5.23 3.15
CA ASN A 449 5.30 4.69 2.48
C ASN A 449 5.12 3.19 2.73
N GLY A 450 4.04 2.61 2.21
CA GLY A 450 3.80 1.16 2.26
C GLY A 450 3.26 0.65 3.60
N ILE A 451 2.73 1.53 4.44
CA ILE A 451 2.15 1.18 5.73
C ILE A 451 0.66 0.81 5.54
N ASN A 452 0.18 -0.15 6.32
CA ASN A 452 -1.25 -0.47 6.37
C ASN A 452 -2.01 0.62 7.13
N GLY A 453 -2.85 1.38 6.41
CA GLY A 453 -3.37 2.67 6.82
C GLY A 453 -4.38 2.71 7.94
N ASN A 454 -5.03 1.61 8.31
CA ASN A 454 -6.17 1.76 9.21
C ASN A 454 -5.79 1.69 10.70
N TYR A 455 -5.01 0.70 11.12
CA TYR A 455 -4.73 0.45 12.53
C TYR A 455 -3.40 -0.27 12.68
N GLY A 456 -2.27 0.39 12.53
CA GLY A 456 -1.05 -0.41 12.47
C GLY A 456 0.18 0.27 13.05
N ILE A 457 0.04 1.45 13.67
CA ILE A 457 1.18 2.12 14.27
C ILE A 457 1.11 2.13 15.79
N SER A 458 2.24 1.87 16.41
CA SER A 458 2.43 2.03 17.86
C SER A 458 3.85 2.49 18.16
N LEU A 459 4.02 3.20 19.27
CA LEU A 459 5.30 3.72 19.71
C LEU A 459 5.85 2.86 20.84
N ASN A 460 7.08 2.36 20.67
CA ASN A 460 7.85 1.79 21.74
C ASN A 460 8.40 2.92 22.62
N ALA A 461 7.79 3.12 23.79
CA ALA A 461 8.18 4.17 24.70
C ALA A 461 9.59 3.98 25.28
N ALA A 462 10.09 2.74 25.36
CA ALA A 462 11.42 2.44 25.89
C ALA A 462 12.54 2.85 24.93
N THR A 463 12.36 2.59 23.63
CA THR A 463 13.39 2.82 22.59
C THR A 463 13.08 3.99 21.67
N ASN A 464 11.92 4.64 21.82
CA ASN A 464 11.42 5.70 20.94
C ASN A 464 11.41 5.26 19.46
N SER A 465 11.05 4.00 19.21
CA SER A 465 10.92 3.44 17.89
C SER A 465 9.46 3.22 17.52
N ILE A 466 9.12 3.32 16.23
CA ILE A 466 7.78 3.09 15.72
C ILE A 466 7.66 1.64 15.29
N VAL A 467 6.59 0.98 15.67
CA VAL A 467 6.19 -0.32 15.13
C VAL A 467 4.97 -0.15 14.25
N ALA A 468 5.01 -0.73 13.07
CA ALA A 468 3.92 -0.65 12.09
C ALA A 468 3.72 -1.98 11.36
N VAL A 469 2.55 -2.16 10.77
CA VAL A 469 2.30 -3.24 9.81
C VAL A 469 2.62 -2.71 8.41
N GLU A 470 3.63 -3.27 7.77
CA GLU A 470 3.94 -3.03 6.38
C GLU A 470 3.18 -4.04 5.51
N SER A 471 2.52 -3.57 4.48
CA SER A 471 1.76 -4.41 3.55
C SER A 471 2.46 -4.48 2.21
N ASN A 472 2.99 -5.64 1.91
CA ASN A 472 3.64 -5.92 0.63
C ASN A 472 2.70 -6.74 -0.25
N LYS A 473 2.37 -6.21 -1.41
CA LYS A 473 1.53 -6.89 -2.40
C LYS A 473 2.43 -7.35 -3.55
N PHE A 474 2.29 -8.60 -3.95
CA PHE A 474 3.01 -9.19 -5.05
C PHE A 474 1.99 -9.69 -6.06
N ALA A 475 2.17 -9.32 -7.31
CA ALA A 475 1.26 -9.77 -8.35
C ALA A 475 2.01 -10.02 -9.66
N CYS A 476 1.45 -10.95 -10.45
CA CYS A 476 1.86 -11.23 -11.82
C CYS A 476 0.68 -10.97 -12.75
N PHE A 477 0.98 -10.44 -13.92
CA PHE A 477 0.04 -10.38 -15.03
C PHE A 477 0.10 -11.67 -15.83
N LEU A 478 -1.06 -12.22 -16.07
CA LEU A 478 -1.21 -13.47 -16.80
C LEU A 478 -2.25 -13.29 -17.90
N THR A 479 -2.01 -13.91 -19.05
CA THR A 479 -3.04 -14.10 -20.05
C THR A 479 -3.24 -15.59 -20.30
N ALA A 480 -4.47 -15.98 -20.61
CA ALA A 480 -4.80 -17.35 -20.98
C ALA A 480 -5.96 -17.36 -21.98
N PRO A 481 -6.14 -18.43 -22.78
CA PRO A 481 -7.35 -18.63 -23.53
C PRO A 481 -8.58 -18.73 -22.61
N VAL A 482 -9.68 -18.08 -22.99
CA VAL A 482 -10.93 -18.06 -22.21
C VAL A 482 -11.51 -19.47 -22.02
N ASP A 483 -11.36 -20.33 -23.03
CA ASP A 483 -11.86 -21.71 -23.03
C ASP A 483 -11.00 -22.69 -22.24
N ASN A 484 -9.75 -22.31 -21.92
CA ASN A 484 -8.85 -23.15 -21.13
C ASN A 484 -7.81 -22.36 -20.34
N LEU A 485 -8.19 -21.91 -19.15
CA LEU A 485 -7.38 -21.10 -18.26
C LEU A 485 -6.16 -21.82 -17.64
N TYR A 486 -6.04 -23.13 -17.84
CA TYR A 486 -4.93 -23.94 -17.33
C TYR A 486 -3.87 -24.24 -18.40
N LYS A 487 -4.16 -23.97 -19.67
CA LYS A 487 -3.23 -24.20 -20.78
C LYS A 487 -2.85 -22.90 -21.46
N ASN A 488 -1.64 -22.85 -22.02
CA ASN A 488 -1.13 -21.68 -22.75
C ASN A 488 -1.29 -20.37 -21.95
N THR A 489 -1.02 -20.44 -20.64
CA THR A 489 -0.95 -19.26 -19.79
C THR A 489 0.39 -18.58 -20.02
N HIS A 490 0.37 -17.33 -20.48
CA HIS A 490 1.57 -16.50 -20.60
C HIS A 490 1.69 -15.61 -19.39
N VAL A 491 2.85 -15.58 -18.76
CA VAL A 491 3.21 -14.61 -17.73
C VAL A 491 3.75 -13.38 -18.43
N LEU A 492 3.05 -12.26 -18.35
CA LEU A 492 3.41 -11.04 -19.07
C LEU A 492 4.45 -10.21 -18.35
N THR A 493 4.27 -10.05 -17.06
CA THR A 493 5.20 -9.30 -16.22
C THR A 493 5.23 -9.89 -14.84
N THR A 494 6.40 -10.01 -14.28
CA THR A 494 6.57 -9.96 -12.84
C THR A 494 6.77 -8.48 -12.52
N ILE A 495 5.86 -7.89 -11.80
CA ILE A 495 6.11 -6.55 -11.28
C ILE A 495 7.17 -6.71 -10.22
N SER A 496 8.39 -6.67 -10.70
CA SER A 496 9.56 -6.66 -9.84
C SER A 496 9.78 -5.26 -9.35
N ASP A 497 10.20 -5.24 -8.12
CA ASP A 497 11.03 -4.20 -7.57
C ASP A 497 10.41 -2.84 -7.35
N LYS A 498 9.90 -2.78 -6.26
CA LYS A 498 9.70 -1.66 -5.36
C LYS A 498 8.26 -1.32 -5.09
N TYR A 499 7.34 -1.39 -5.98
CA TYR A 499 5.99 -0.96 -5.64
C TYR A 499 4.94 -1.52 -6.62
N THR A 500 4.30 -2.67 -6.21
CA THR A 500 2.89 -2.58 -6.15
C THR A 500 2.10 -2.81 -7.41
N LEU A 501 1.02 -3.33 -7.13
CA LEU A 501 -0.21 -3.53 -7.88
C LEU A 501 -0.34 -2.55 -9.04
N PRO A 502 -0.55 -3.04 -10.22
CA PRO A 502 -1.13 -2.24 -11.27
C PRO A 502 -2.52 -1.79 -10.83
N PHE A 503 -2.70 -0.49 -10.84
CA PHE A 503 -3.98 0.14 -10.53
C PHE A 503 -4.86 0.18 -11.77
N GLY A 504 -5.13 -0.98 -12.35
CA GLY A 504 -5.98 -1.12 -13.53
C GLY A 504 -5.21 -1.57 -14.77
N ALA A 505 -5.90 -2.42 -15.54
CA ALA A 505 -5.46 -2.85 -16.86
C ALA A 505 -6.67 -3.11 -17.75
N ASP A 506 -6.48 -3.03 -19.07
CA ASP A 506 -7.47 -3.38 -20.08
C ASP A 506 -6.78 -3.82 -21.38
N TRP A 507 -7.52 -4.50 -22.23
CA TRP A 507 -7.08 -4.84 -23.58
C TRP A 507 -7.23 -3.67 -24.54
N THR A 508 -6.23 -3.46 -25.37
CA THR A 508 -6.31 -2.59 -26.54
C THR A 508 -6.95 -3.35 -27.71
N ASN A 509 -7.36 -2.65 -28.75
CA ASN A 509 -7.97 -3.27 -29.93
C ASN A 509 -6.98 -4.07 -30.78
N ASP A 510 -5.70 -3.73 -30.71
CA ASP A 510 -4.61 -4.40 -31.42
C ASP A 510 -4.04 -5.59 -30.64
N GLY A 511 -4.68 -5.99 -29.52
CA GLY A 511 -4.28 -7.17 -28.73
C GLY A 511 -3.15 -6.91 -27.74
N ARG A 512 -2.78 -5.65 -27.52
CA ARG A 512 -1.86 -5.26 -26.44
C ARG A 512 -2.63 -5.07 -25.13
N ILE A 513 -1.92 -4.86 -24.06
CA ILE A 513 -2.48 -4.53 -22.75
C ILE A 513 -2.04 -3.13 -22.38
N VAL A 514 -3.00 -2.27 -22.01
CA VAL A 514 -2.77 -0.99 -21.36
C VAL A 514 -2.94 -1.17 -19.86
N TYR A 515 -1.98 -0.69 -19.07
CA TYR A 515 -1.98 -0.89 -17.62
C TYR A 515 -1.28 0.25 -16.90
N SER A 516 -1.57 0.41 -15.62
CA SER A 516 -0.80 1.31 -14.76
C SER A 516 0.16 0.52 -13.88
N ALA A 517 1.34 1.05 -13.74
CA ALA A 517 2.38 0.49 -12.88
C ALA A 517 3.16 1.60 -12.20
N MET A 518 3.73 1.27 -11.03
CA MET A 518 4.67 2.15 -10.35
C MET A 518 6.04 1.99 -11.00
N ASP A 519 6.59 3.08 -11.51
CA ASP A 519 7.97 3.17 -11.97
C ASP A 519 8.61 4.40 -11.31
N ASP A 520 9.81 4.26 -10.76
CA ASP A 520 10.50 5.31 -10.02
C ASP A 520 9.68 6.05 -8.93
N GLY A 521 8.72 5.34 -8.32
CA GLY A 521 7.90 5.87 -7.23
C GLY A 521 6.64 6.62 -7.68
N ASN A 522 6.33 6.66 -8.98
CA ASN A 522 5.12 7.24 -9.54
C ASN A 522 4.27 6.19 -10.28
N ALA A 523 2.95 6.33 -10.21
CA ALA A 523 2.01 5.47 -10.94
C ALA A 523 1.75 6.08 -12.32
N ASP A 524 2.29 5.45 -13.36
CA ASP A 524 2.14 5.85 -14.76
C ASP A 524 1.43 4.80 -15.61
N ILE A 525 1.01 5.17 -16.80
CA ILE A 525 0.34 4.29 -17.75
C ILE A 525 1.32 3.78 -18.79
N PHE A 526 1.26 2.49 -19.02
CA PHE A 526 2.09 1.75 -19.98
C PHE A 526 1.24 0.90 -20.90
N THR A 527 1.80 0.54 -22.05
CA THR A 527 1.33 -0.57 -22.88
C THR A 527 2.39 -1.65 -22.98
N ILE A 528 1.94 -2.89 -23.17
CA ILE A 528 2.80 -4.06 -23.35
C ILE A 528 2.15 -5.02 -24.34
N SER A 529 2.94 -5.72 -25.13
CA SER A 529 2.47 -6.79 -26.00
C SER A 529 2.02 -8.01 -25.20
N GLU A 530 1.17 -8.86 -25.77
CA GLU A 530 0.65 -10.05 -25.11
C GLU A 530 1.74 -11.04 -24.69
N ASP A 531 2.88 -11.04 -25.34
CA ASP A 531 4.06 -11.86 -25.03
C ASP A 531 5.00 -11.23 -23.99
N GLY A 532 4.64 -10.07 -23.42
CA GLY A 532 5.46 -9.32 -22.47
C GLY A 532 6.50 -8.39 -23.11
N SER A 533 6.61 -8.38 -24.44
CA SER A 533 7.54 -7.52 -25.16
C SER A 533 7.00 -6.10 -25.39
N GLU A 534 7.82 -5.21 -25.96
CA GLU A 534 7.44 -3.86 -26.41
C GLU A 534 6.73 -3.01 -25.32
N ARG A 535 7.20 -3.06 -24.10
CA ARG A 535 6.73 -2.16 -23.04
C ARG A 535 6.96 -0.70 -23.45
N LYS A 536 5.90 0.11 -23.41
CA LYS A 536 5.95 1.53 -23.76
C LYS A 536 5.20 2.36 -22.72
N GLN A 537 5.85 3.41 -22.21
CA GLN A 537 5.22 4.38 -21.32
C GLN A 537 4.37 5.38 -22.13
N LEU A 538 3.16 5.65 -21.66
CA LEU A 538 2.22 6.60 -22.26
C LEU A 538 2.12 7.91 -21.46
N THR A 539 2.28 7.86 -20.14
CA THR A 539 2.25 9.03 -19.27
C THR A 539 3.52 9.09 -18.40
N SER A 540 3.92 10.30 -18.00
CA SER A 540 5.14 10.53 -17.19
C SER A 540 4.98 11.77 -16.31
N ASP A 541 3.79 12.07 -15.87
CA ASP A 541 3.45 13.18 -14.99
C ASP A 541 3.97 12.90 -13.56
N ALA A 542 4.14 13.95 -12.75
CA ALA A 542 4.47 13.78 -11.32
C ALA A 542 3.29 13.32 -10.47
N SER A 543 2.12 13.17 -11.06
CA SER A 543 0.87 12.73 -10.44
C SER A 543 0.63 11.26 -10.73
N ALA A 544 -0.19 10.60 -9.93
CA ALA A 544 -0.59 9.21 -10.22
C ALA A 544 -1.60 9.15 -11.34
N GLU A 545 -1.36 8.28 -12.35
CA GLU A 545 -2.26 7.92 -13.42
C GLU A 545 -2.63 6.44 -13.33
N ILE A 546 -3.92 6.14 -13.15
CA ILE A 546 -4.39 4.79 -12.88
C ILE A 546 -5.66 4.43 -13.65
N SER A 547 -5.98 3.13 -13.65
CA SER A 547 -7.19 2.57 -14.28
C SER A 547 -7.38 2.96 -15.75
N PRO A 548 -6.37 2.77 -16.61
CA PRO A 548 -6.47 3.14 -18.01
C PRO A 548 -7.51 2.30 -18.75
N LYS A 549 -8.22 2.94 -19.69
CA LYS A 549 -9.14 2.32 -20.65
C LYS A 549 -8.93 2.96 -22.00
N LEU A 550 -8.83 2.16 -23.06
CA LEU A 550 -8.81 2.66 -24.43
C LEU A 550 -10.20 2.58 -25.05
N SER A 551 -10.60 3.66 -25.76
CA SER A 551 -11.81 3.63 -26.59
C SER A 551 -11.69 2.55 -27.66
N ALA A 552 -12.84 1.97 -28.06
CA ALA A 552 -12.85 0.86 -29.04
C ALA A 552 -12.33 1.26 -30.42
N ASP A 553 -12.38 2.54 -30.75
CA ASP A 553 -11.80 3.09 -32.00
C ASP A 553 -10.32 3.46 -31.87
N GLY A 554 -9.73 3.32 -30.67
CA GLY A 554 -8.34 3.62 -30.40
C GLY A 554 -7.99 5.12 -30.38
N ARG A 555 -8.99 6.04 -30.39
CA ARG A 555 -8.72 7.49 -30.38
C ARG A 555 -8.31 8.00 -29.00
N PHE A 556 -8.95 7.52 -27.94
CA PHE A 556 -8.83 8.09 -26.60
C PHE A 556 -8.34 7.08 -25.58
N LEU A 557 -7.48 7.57 -24.70
CA LEU A 557 -7.11 6.92 -23.45
C LEU A 557 -7.85 7.64 -22.31
N ILE A 558 -8.70 6.91 -21.58
CA ILE A 558 -9.38 7.37 -20.37
C ILE A 558 -8.62 6.82 -19.17
N PHE A 559 -8.40 7.64 -18.17
CA PHE A 559 -7.69 7.24 -16.96
C PHE A 559 -8.11 8.11 -15.77
N MET A 560 -7.76 7.68 -14.58
CA MET A 560 -7.93 8.48 -13.37
C MET A 560 -6.59 9.11 -12.98
N SER A 561 -6.62 10.37 -12.56
CA SER A 561 -5.42 11.07 -12.07
C SER A 561 -5.73 12.01 -10.91
N ASN A 562 -4.78 12.13 -10.00
CA ASN A 562 -4.87 13.04 -8.84
C ASN A 562 -4.15 14.38 -9.05
N ARG A 563 -3.83 14.75 -10.29
CA ARG A 563 -3.07 15.96 -10.65
C ARG A 563 -3.70 17.29 -10.20
N THR A 564 -5.00 17.29 -9.92
CA THR A 564 -5.72 18.43 -9.36
C THR A 564 -5.87 18.38 -7.85
N GLY A 565 -5.22 17.41 -7.19
CA GLY A 565 -5.28 17.19 -5.74
C GLY A 565 -6.40 16.25 -5.30
N GLN A 566 -7.21 15.72 -6.24
CA GLN A 566 -8.19 14.66 -6.00
C GLN A 566 -8.27 13.76 -7.22
N MET A 567 -8.75 12.52 -7.02
CA MET A 567 -8.88 11.55 -8.10
C MET A 567 -10.08 11.89 -8.99
N ASP A 568 -9.80 12.28 -10.22
CA ASP A 568 -10.76 12.62 -11.26
C ASP A 568 -10.53 11.81 -12.54
N VAL A 569 -11.52 11.74 -13.42
CA VAL A 569 -11.39 11.13 -14.73
C VAL A 569 -10.77 12.12 -15.70
N TRP A 570 -9.81 11.65 -16.44
CA TRP A 570 -9.08 12.37 -17.48
C TRP A 570 -9.15 11.61 -18.79
N ARG A 571 -9.02 12.35 -19.88
CA ARG A 571 -8.87 11.83 -21.25
C ARG A 571 -7.60 12.37 -21.86
N SER A 572 -6.90 11.53 -22.62
CA SER A 572 -5.87 11.95 -23.57
C SER A 572 -6.09 11.29 -24.92
N ASP A 573 -5.31 11.66 -25.93
CA ASP A 573 -5.16 10.82 -27.12
C ASP A 573 -4.55 9.47 -26.70
N ALA A 574 -4.70 8.44 -27.53
CA ALA A 574 -4.23 7.09 -27.22
C ALA A 574 -2.71 6.98 -26.95
N ASN A 575 -1.94 7.95 -27.40
CA ASN A 575 -0.49 8.04 -27.15
C ASN A 575 -0.11 8.79 -25.87
N GLY A 576 -1.08 9.23 -25.05
CA GLY A 576 -0.88 9.97 -23.81
C GLY A 576 -0.84 11.51 -23.96
N THR A 577 -0.93 12.06 -25.16
CA THR A 577 -0.91 13.51 -25.40
C THR A 577 -2.30 14.14 -25.29
N ASN A 578 -2.39 15.50 -25.32
CA ASN A 578 -3.64 16.27 -25.33
C ASN A 578 -4.58 15.95 -24.16
N THR A 579 -4.04 15.93 -22.96
CA THR A 579 -4.77 15.58 -21.73
C THR A 579 -5.85 16.61 -21.39
N LYS A 580 -7.07 16.12 -21.08
CA LYS A 580 -8.22 16.92 -20.67
C LYS A 580 -8.93 16.30 -19.47
N GLN A 581 -9.30 17.14 -18.49
CA GLN A 581 -10.12 16.72 -17.36
C GLN A 581 -11.59 16.56 -17.77
N LEU A 582 -12.22 15.44 -17.39
CA LEU A 582 -13.63 15.16 -17.68
C LEU A 582 -14.53 15.37 -16.46
N THR A 583 -14.02 15.15 -15.24
CA THR A 583 -14.76 15.33 -13.99
C THR A 583 -14.03 16.29 -13.06
N THR A 584 -14.76 16.97 -12.18
CA THR A 584 -14.21 17.94 -11.21
C THR A 584 -14.74 17.70 -9.80
N ASN A 585 -15.53 16.62 -9.61
CA ASN A 585 -16.17 16.35 -8.31
C ASN A 585 -15.22 15.68 -7.31
N GLY A 586 -14.10 15.12 -7.79
CA GLY A 586 -13.16 14.33 -6.98
C GLY A 586 -13.75 12.98 -6.54
N ASN A 587 -12.95 12.20 -5.81
CA ASN A 587 -13.40 10.91 -5.24
C ASN A 587 -13.91 9.87 -6.26
N VAL A 588 -13.42 9.93 -7.50
CA VAL A 588 -13.70 8.90 -8.50
C VAL A 588 -13.01 7.59 -8.12
N LYS A 589 -13.71 6.47 -8.26
CA LYS A 589 -13.25 5.14 -7.85
C LYS A 589 -13.00 4.19 -9.02
N ASP A 590 -13.71 4.34 -10.11
CA ASP A 590 -13.55 3.55 -11.35
C ASP A 590 -14.12 4.34 -12.54
N SER A 591 -13.68 4.01 -13.75
CA SER A 591 -14.22 4.57 -14.98
C SER A 591 -14.18 3.57 -16.13
N ILE A 592 -15.15 3.66 -17.03
CA ILE A 592 -15.26 2.87 -18.26
C ILE A 592 -15.71 3.78 -19.40
N ILE A 593 -15.38 3.41 -20.63
CA ILE A 593 -15.80 4.13 -21.82
C ILE A 593 -16.75 3.28 -22.66
N SER A 594 -17.77 3.92 -23.26
CA SER A 594 -18.69 3.25 -24.20
C SER A 594 -17.95 2.72 -25.44
N PRO A 595 -18.46 1.66 -26.09
CA PRO A 595 -17.83 1.11 -27.29
C PRO A 595 -17.73 2.10 -28.46
N ASP A 596 -18.65 3.06 -28.57
CA ASP A 596 -18.61 4.14 -29.57
C ASP A 596 -17.59 5.24 -29.26
N GLY A 597 -17.01 5.24 -28.04
CA GLY A 597 -16.02 6.23 -27.61
C GLY A 597 -16.58 7.60 -27.24
N GLU A 598 -17.91 7.78 -27.17
CA GLU A 598 -18.53 9.09 -26.97
C GLU A 598 -18.96 9.36 -25.51
N THR A 599 -19.14 8.30 -24.70
CA THR A 599 -19.62 8.41 -23.32
C THR A 599 -18.66 7.73 -22.35
N VAL A 600 -18.35 8.42 -21.27
CA VAL A 600 -17.57 7.87 -20.14
C VAL A 600 -18.50 7.67 -18.95
N PHE A 601 -18.50 6.47 -18.38
CA PHE A 601 -19.20 6.17 -17.14
C PHE A 601 -18.17 6.12 -16.01
N TYR A 602 -18.53 6.61 -14.83
CA TYR A 602 -17.63 6.65 -13.69
C TYR A 602 -18.35 6.45 -12.37
N LEU A 603 -17.66 5.86 -11.43
CA LEU A 603 -18.11 5.76 -10.05
C LEU A 603 -17.56 6.94 -9.26
N ALA A 604 -18.45 7.71 -8.67
CA ALA A 604 -18.08 8.78 -7.76
C ALA A 604 -18.71 8.54 -6.38
N GLN A 605 -17.93 8.78 -5.34
CA GLN A 605 -18.44 8.74 -3.98
C GLN A 605 -19.09 10.09 -3.66
N ASP A 606 -20.37 10.05 -3.34
CA ASP A 606 -21.10 11.20 -2.86
C ASP A 606 -20.54 11.64 -1.50
N SER A 607 -20.17 12.91 -1.37
CA SER A 607 -19.49 13.43 -0.19
C SER A 607 -20.36 13.47 1.07
N GLU A 608 -21.68 13.54 0.92
CA GLU A 608 -22.62 13.61 2.04
C GLU A 608 -23.04 12.20 2.50
N SER A 609 -23.51 11.38 1.57
CA SER A 609 -24.02 10.05 1.86
C SER A 609 -22.95 8.98 1.98
N MET A 610 -21.72 9.25 1.49
CA MET A 610 -20.63 8.29 1.32
C MET A 610 -21.01 7.10 0.41
N VAL A 611 -22.07 7.24 -0.36
CA VAL A 611 -22.55 6.23 -1.31
C VAL A 611 -21.78 6.35 -2.63
N GLU A 612 -21.22 5.26 -3.11
CA GLU A 612 -20.61 5.17 -4.42
C GLU A 612 -21.71 5.01 -5.47
N THR A 613 -21.89 5.99 -6.35
CA THR A 613 -22.94 6.03 -7.37
C THR A 613 -22.35 6.08 -8.77
N LEU A 614 -23.10 5.54 -9.73
CA LEU A 614 -22.69 5.53 -11.13
C LEU A 614 -23.20 6.79 -11.83
N TRP A 615 -22.31 7.41 -12.59
CA TRP A 615 -22.53 8.60 -13.39
C TRP A 615 -22.12 8.37 -14.84
N ARG A 616 -22.63 9.18 -15.74
CA ARG A 616 -22.14 9.28 -17.12
C ARG A 616 -21.79 10.72 -17.47
N VAL A 617 -20.84 10.90 -18.37
CA VAL A 617 -20.41 12.19 -18.90
C VAL A 617 -19.98 12.01 -20.37
N SER A 618 -20.15 13.02 -21.21
CA SER A 618 -19.58 13.02 -22.55
C SER A 618 -18.05 12.87 -22.50
N VAL A 619 -17.46 12.23 -23.49
CA VAL A 619 -16.01 12.16 -23.66
C VAL A 619 -15.32 13.54 -23.73
N ASN A 620 -16.11 14.58 -23.92
CA ASN A 620 -15.68 15.98 -23.85
C ASN A 620 -15.85 16.62 -22.47
N GLY A 621 -16.34 15.89 -21.46
CA GLY A 621 -16.53 16.39 -20.08
C GLY A 621 -17.81 17.19 -19.89
N GLU A 622 -18.74 17.13 -20.85
CA GLU A 622 -19.99 17.88 -20.83
C GLU A 622 -21.15 17.03 -20.29
N ASN A 623 -22.14 17.68 -19.67
CA ASN A 623 -23.40 17.09 -19.22
C ASN A 623 -23.25 15.86 -18.33
N PRO A 624 -22.64 15.96 -17.13
CA PRO A 624 -22.59 14.85 -16.20
C PRO A 624 -24.00 14.52 -15.69
N ILE A 625 -24.40 13.25 -15.77
CA ILE A 625 -25.71 12.74 -15.35
C ILE A 625 -25.51 11.59 -14.38
N LYS A 626 -26.17 11.66 -13.23
CA LYS A 626 -26.21 10.57 -12.25
C LYS A 626 -27.16 9.48 -12.73
N LEU A 627 -26.70 8.25 -12.81
CA LEU A 627 -27.49 7.09 -13.26
C LEU A 627 -28.08 6.28 -12.11
N THR A 628 -27.41 6.21 -10.94
CA THR A 628 -27.88 5.43 -9.80
C THR A 628 -27.84 6.24 -8.52
N ASP A 629 -28.79 5.98 -7.61
CA ASP A 629 -28.82 6.52 -6.23
C ASP A 629 -28.41 5.47 -5.19
N ARG A 630 -27.93 4.33 -5.65
CA ARG A 630 -27.58 3.16 -4.82
C ARG A 630 -26.08 2.89 -4.93
N THR A 631 -25.50 2.30 -3.88
CA THR A 631 -24.11 1.83 -3.95
C THR A 631 -23.94 0.93 -5.14
N THR A 632 -23.04 1.32 -6.05
CA THR A 632 -22.73 0.63 -7.29
C THR A 632 -21.23 0.39 -7.35
N ARG A 633 -20.80 -0.81 -7.75
CA ARG A 633 -19.39 -1.21 -7.84
C ARG A 633 -19.14 -1.98 -9.11
N SER A 634 -17.87 -2.00 -9.55
CA SER A 634 -17.37 -2.80 -10.67
C SER A 634 -18.20 -2.68 -11.96
N PRO A 635 -18.55 -1.48 -12.44
CA PRO A 635 -19.35 -1.32 -13.66
C PRO A 635 -18.56 -1.81 -14.88
N ARG A 636 -19.26 -2.49 -15.82
CA ARG A 636 -18.73 -2.90 -17.12
C ARG A 636 -19.81 -2.71 -18.19
N ILE A 637 -19.48 -1.98 -19.25
CA ILE A 637 -20.39 -1.74 -20.37
C ILE A 637 -20.45 -2.95 -21.28
N SER A 638 -21.65 -3.29 -21.76
CA SER A 638 -21.84 -4.36 -22.74
C SER A 638 -21.18 -4.04 -24.09
N PRO A 639 -20.82 -5.04 -24.90
CA PRO A 639 -20.22 -4.81 -26.21
C PRO A 639 -21.07 -3.96 -27.18
N ASP A 640 -22.39 -4.00 -27.03
CA ASP A 640 -23.33 -3.18 -27.81
C ASP A 640 -23.56 -1.76 -27.24
N GLY A 641 -22.96 -1.44 -26.09
CA GLY A 641 -23.04 -0.13 -25.43
C GLY A 641 -24.37 0.19 -24.74
N LYS A 642 -25.36 -0.74 -24.73
CA LYS A 642 -26.72 -0.44 -24.24
C LYS A 642 -26.95 -0.74 -22.77
N THR A 643 -26.15 -1.63 -22.20
CA THR A 643 -26.32 -2.08 -20.82
C THR A 643 -25.02 -2.07 -20.03
N ILE A 644 -25.13 -1.95 -18.72
CA ILE A 644 -23.99 -2.00 -17.80
C ILE A 644 -24.25 -3.14 -16.80
N ALA A 645 -23.33 -4.10 -16.73
CA ALA A 645 -23.28 -5.05 -15.63
C ALA A 645 -22.56 -4.40 -14.45
N CYS A 646 -23.12 -4.52 -13.24
CA CYS A 646 -22.54 -3.94 -12.05
C CYS A 646 -22.99 -4.70 -10.79
N TYR A 647 -22.28 -4.48 -9.71
CA TYR A 647 -22.64 -4.97 -8.38
C TYR A 647 -23.31 -3.83 -7.63
N ILE A 648 -24.62 -3.93 -7.37
CA ILE A 648 -25.45 -2.84 -6.86
C ILE A 648 -26.18 -3.23 -5.58
N SER A 649 -26.36 -2.27 -4.66
CA SER A 649 -27.08 -2.53 -3.40
C SER A 649 -28.59 -2.69 -3.63
N ASN A 650 -29.18 -3.71 -2.98
CA ASN A 650 -30.62 -3.85 -2.89
C ASN A 650 -31.21 -2.67 -2.09
N PRO A 651 -32.28 -2.02 -2.54
CA PRO A 651 -32.83 -0.85 -1.86
C PRO A 651 -33.39 -1.17 -0.45
N GLU A 652 -33.92 -2.38 -0.24
CA GLU A 652 -34.54 -2.80 1.01
C GLU A 652 -33.55 -3.42 1.98
N THR A 653 -32.81 -4.44 1.54
CA THR A 653 -31.91 -5.24 2.39
C THR A 653 -30.52 -4.64 2.53
N LYS A 654 -30.16 -3.68 1.66
CA LYS A 654 -28.80 -3.11 1.53
C LYS A 654 -27.71 -4.13 1.14
N THR A 655 -28.07 -5.38 0.87
CA THR A 655 -27.14 -6.39 0.37
C THR A 655 -26.74 -6.09 -1.07
N MET A 656 -25.51 -6.40 -1.43
CA MET A 656 -25.01 -6.20 -2.80
C MET A 656 -25.44 -7.35 -3.69
N MET A 657 -25.85 -7.03 -4.92
CA MET A 657 -26.36 -7.98 -5.92
C MET A 657 -25.77 -7.68 -7.31
N LEU A 658 -25.56 -8.72 -8.10
CA LEU A 658 -25.24 -8.55 -9.52
C LEU A 658 -26.48 -8.04 -10.27
N ALA A 659 -26.32 -7.01 -11.05
CA ALA A 659 -27.39 -6.42 -11.86
C ALA A 659 -26.89 -6.07 -13.25
N VAL A 660 -27.82 -6.09 -14.21
CA VAL A 660 -27.66 -5.49 -15.54
C VAL A 660 -28.62 -4.31 -15.60
N ILE A 661 -28.08 -3.12 -15.83
CA ILE A 661 -28.83 -1.86 -15.88
C ILE A 661 -28.77 -1.23 -17.27
N SER A 662 -29.73 -0.37 -17.59
CA SER A 662 -29.67 0.47 -18.79
C SER A 662 -28.50 1.46 -18.72
N ALA A 663 -27.69 1.53 -19.76
CA ALA A 663 -26.62 2.52 -19.86
C ALA A 663 -27.15 3.95 -20.07
N GLU A 664 -28.38 4.09 -20.54
CA GLU A 664 -29.01 5.37 -20.77
C GLU A 664 -29.70 5.92 -19.51
N THR A 665 -30.49 5.09 -18.82
CA THR A 665 -31.35 5.53 -17.71
C THR A 665 -30.89 5.09 -16.32
N GLY A 666 -29.99 4.11 -16.21
CA GLY A 666 -29.59 3.49 -14.94
C GLY A 666 -30.63 2.53 -14.34
N GLU A 667 -31.76 2.31 -15.05
CA GLU A 667 -32.82 1.39 -14.59
C GLU A 667 -32.33 -0.06 -14.61
N VAL A 668 -32.68 -0.82 -13.57
CA VAL A 668 -32.33 -2.24 -13.48
C VAL A 668 -33.21 -3.05 -14.43
N LEU A 669 -32.58 -3.70 -15.39
CA LEU A 669 -33.22 -4.56 -16.37
C LEU A 669 -33.31 -6.02 -15.91
N LYS A 670 -32.28 -6.47 -15.15
CA LYS A 670 -32.16 -7.86 -14.75
C LYS A 670 -31.24 -8.02 -13.56
N TYR A 671 -31.53 -9.05 -12.75
CA TYR A 671 -30.64 -9.58 -11.71
C TYR A 671 -30.20 -11.00 -12.10
N PRO A 672 -29.00 -11.16 -12.70
CA PRO A 672 -28.49 -12.48 -13.03
C PRO A 672 -28.28 -13.31 -11.78
N ALA A 673 -28.64 -14.61 -11.82
CA ALA A 673 -28.41 -15.52 -10.72
C ALA A 673 -26.92 -15.83 -10.59
N THR A 674 -26.39 -15.72 -9.38
CA THR A 674 -25.04 -16.15 -9.04
C THR A 674 -25.09 -17.52 -8.38
N PRO A 675 -24.08 -18.41 -8.57
CA PRO A 675 -24.07 -19.74 -7.98
C PRO A 675 -23.97 -19.71 -6.44
N ARG A 676 -23.46 -18.61 -5.88
CA ARG A 676 -23.31 -18.36 -4.44
C ARG A 676 -23.52 -16.87 -4.15
N ASN A 677 -23.95 -16.55 -2.92
CA ASN A 677 -24.05 -15.16 -2.45
C ASN A 677 -22.69 -14.68 -1.94
N ASP A 678 -21.72 -14.60 -2.83
CA ASP A 678 -20.37 -14.13 -2.55
C ASP A 678 -20.19 -12.69 -3.06
N ASP A 679 -19.17 -12.01 -2.58
CA ASP A 679 -18.75 -10.74 -3.15
C ASP A 679 -18.23 -10.93 -4.59
N ILE A 680 -18.53 -9.95 -5.45
CA ILE A 680 -18.08 -9.90 -6.85
C ILE A 680 -17.09 -8.73 -7.01
N PRO A 681 -15.80 -8.94 -6.74
CA PRO A 681 -14.81 -7.88 -6.88
C PRO A 681 -14.59 -7.50 -8.35
N PHE A 682 -14.69 -8.46 -9.28
CA PHE A 682 -14.45 -8.25 -10.71
C PHE A 682 -15.47 -8.98 -11.56
N LEU A 683 -15.83 -8.33 -12.66
CA LEU A 683 -16.67 -8.91 -13.70
C LEU A 683 -16.30 -8.34 -15.08
N ASP A 684 -16.65 -9.04 -16.14
CA ASP A 684 -16.55 -8.57 -17.52
C ASP A 684 -17.55 -9.28 -18.43
N TRP A 685 -17.77 -8.75 -19.63
CA TRP A 685 -18.70 -9.29 -20.61
C TRP A 685 -18.00 -10.30 -21.56
N SER A 686 -18.73 -11.30 -22.01
CA SER A 686 -18.35 -12.02 -23.23
C SER A 686 -18.54 -11.13 -24.45
N LYS A 687 -17.78 -11.40 -25.52
CA LYS A 687 -17.83 -10.62 -26.78
C LYS A 687 -19.22 -10.52 -27.40
N ASP A 688 -19.99 -11.61 -27.31
CA ASP A 688 -21.37 -11.69 -27.82
C ASP A 688 -22.40 -10.96 -26.94
N GLY A 689 -22.02 -10.54 -25.72
CA GLY A 689 -22.93 -9.94 -24.75
C GLY A 689 -23.90 -10.92 -24.10
N GLU A 690 -23.76 -12.23 -24.35
CA GLU A 690 -24.69 -13.24 -23.83
C GLU A 690 -24.29 -13.80 -22.46
N ASN A 691 -23.03 -13.60 -22.06
CA ASN A 691 -22.49 -14.12 -20.79
C ASN A 691 -21.76 -13.04 -20.01
N LEU A 692 -21.69 -13.20 -18.69
CA LEU A 692 -20.78 -12.47 -17.80
C LEU A 692 -19.73 -13.41 -17.26
N PHE A 693 -18.48 -12.95 -17.23
CA PHE A 693 -17.40 -13.56 -16.48
C PHE A 693 -17.33 -12.86 -15.12
N VAL A 694 -17.44 -13.60 -14.02
CA VAL A 694 -17.44 -13.05 -12.68
C VAL A 694 -16.44 -13.75 -11.79
N VAL A 695 -15.70 -13.00 -11.00
CA VAL A 695 -14.89 -13.53 -9.92
C VAL A 695 -15.74 -13.52 -8.66
N LEU A 696 -15.91 -14.66 -8.03
CA LEU A 696 -16.60 -14.81 -6.76
C LEU A 696 -15.57 -14.95 -5.63
N GLN A 697 -15.81 -14.22 -4.55
CA GLN A 697 -14.95 -14.21 -3.37
C GLN A 697 -15.76 -14.36 -2.08
N ARG A 698 -15.43 -15.40 -1.30
CA ARG A 698 -15.90 -15.54 0.09
C ARG A 698 -14.70 -15.96 0.96
N GLY A 699 -13.85 -14.99 1.25
CA GLY A 699 -12.53 -15.29 1.81
C GLY A 699 -11.59 -15.88 0.75
N LYS A 700 -10.98 -17.03 0.99
CA LYS A 700 -10.30 -17.89 -0.01
C LYS A 700 -11.08 -19.21 -0.08
N PRO A 701 -11.20 -19.87 -1.23
CA PRO A 701 -10.62 -19.56 -2.53
C PRO A 701 -11.39 -18.53 -3.35
N PHE A 702 -10.68 -17.90 -4.30
CA PHE A 702 -11.29 -17.14 -5.39
C PHE A 702 -11.70 -18.07 -6.51
N SER A 703 -12.83 -17.79 -7.18
CA SER A 703 -13.27 -18.60 -8.32
C SER A 703 -13.80 -17.74 -9.47
N LEU A 704 -13.44 -18.09 -10.69
CA LEU A 704 -13.93 -17.48 -11.92
C LEU A 704 -15.07 -18.32 -12.50
N TRP A 705 -16.18 -17.66 -12.79
CA TRP A 705 -17.39 -18.26 -13.32
C TRP A 705 -17.84 -17.58 -14.61
N LYS A 706 -18.41 -18.35 -15.52
CA LYS A 706 -19.16 -17.90 -16.67
C LYS A 706 -20.65 -17.98 -16.35
N LEU A 707 -21.35 -16.84 -16.40
CA LEU A 707 -22.77 -16.73 -16.09
C LEU A 707 -23.55 -16.43 -17.37
N PRO A 708 -24.31 -17.40 -17.93
CA PRO A 708 -25.18 -17.16 -19.07
C PRO A 708 -26.36 -16.24 -18.69
N LEU A 709 -26.60 -15.20 -19.49
CA LEU A 709 -27.71 -14.28 -19.24
C LEU A 709 -29.07 -14.81 -19.68
N ASN A 710 -29.13 -15.90 -20.37
CA ASN A 710 -30.37 -16.58 -20.79
C ASN A 710 -30.98 -17.44 -19.68
N GLY A 711 -30.36 -17.54 -18.49
CA GLY A 711 -30.83 -18.35 -17.36
C GLY A 711 -30.33 -19.79 -17.35
N SER A 712 -29.44 -20.17 -18.26
CA SER A 712 -28.72 -21.46 -18.20
C SER A 712 -27.84 -21.54 -16.95
N GLN A 713 -27.41 -22.75 -16.60
CA GLN A 713 -26.59 -22.96 -15.39
C GLN A 713 -25.21 -22.28 -15.51
N PRO A 714 -24.74 -21.62 -14.45
CA PRO A 714 -23.39 -21.08 -14.36
C PRO A 714 -22.34 -22.17 -14.47
N GLU A 715 -21.21 -21.86 -15.11
CA GLU A 715 -20.06 -22.72 -15.29
C GLU A 715 -18.85 -22.19 -14.50
N GLN A 716 -18.23 -23.02 -13.65
CA GLN A 716 -16.98 -22.66 -12.98
C GLN A 716 -15.81 -22.94 -13.91
N LEU A 717 -15.05 -21.89 -14.24
CA LEU A 717 -13.91 -21.98 -15.16
C LEU A 717 -12.59 -22.25 -14.43
N ARG A 718 -12.38 -21.63 -13.27
CA ARG A 718 -11.15 -21.78 -12.49
C ARG A 718 -11.35 -21.45 -11.02
N GLU A 719 -10.52 -22.07 -10.17
CA GLU A 719 -10.43 -21.77 -8.74
C GLU A 719 -8.97 -21.56 -8.34
N TRP A 720 -8.71 -20.57 -7.47
CA TRP A 720 -7.39 -20.24 -6.92
C TRP A 720 -7.42 -20.39 -5.40
N GLU A 721 -6.81 -21.45 -4.90
CA GLU A 721 -6.85 -21.78 -3.47
C GLU A 721 -6.05 -20.81 -2.60
N ASN A 722 -4.90 -20.33 -3.09
CA ASN A 722 -3.92 -19.59 -2.29
C ASN A 722 -3.70 -18.16 -2.76
N ASP A 723 -3.94 -17.87 -4.03
CA ASP A 723 -3.68 -16.55 -4.62
C ASP A 723 -4.94 -15.70 -4.67
N ALA A 724 -4.78 -14.40 -4.58
CA ALA A 724 -5.84 -13.44 -4.79
C ALA A 724 -5.89 -13.01 -6.25
N ILE A 725 -7.09 -12.81 -6.77
CA ILE A 725 -7.31 -12.15 -8.06
C ILE A 725 -7.48 -10.67 -7.78
N PHE A 726 -6.67 -9.84 -8.42
CA PHE A 726 -6.74 -8.38 -8.28
C PHE A 726 -7.36 -7.68 -9.47
N ARG A 727 -7.39 -8.34 -10.64
CA ARG A 727 -8.00 -7.82 -11.87
C ARG A 727 -8.44 -8.95 -12.80
N LEU A 728 -9.41 -8.62 -13.66
CA LEU A 728 -9.88 -9.46 -14.75
C LEU A 728 -10.28 -8.57 -15.93
N ALA A 729 -9.88 -8.92 -17.13
CA ALA A 729 -10.37 -8.30 -18.37
C ALA A 729 -10.37 -9.31 -19.53
N ILE A 730 -11.45 -9.32 -20.29
CA ILE A 730 -11.58 -10.17 -21.49
C ILE A 730 -11.08 -9.39 -22.70
N SER A 731 -10.30 -10.05 -23.56
CA SER A 731 -9.81 -9.44 -24.81
C SER A 731 -10.96 -9.03 -25.73
N LYS A 732 -10.76 -7.99 -26.55
CA LYS A 732 -11.81 -7.45 -27.42
C LYS A 732 -12.29 -8.48 -28.47
N ASN A 733 -11.45 -9.45 -28.85
CA ASN A 733 -11.83 -10.58 -29.71
C ASN A 733 -12.55 -11.71 -28.94
N GLY A 734 -12.56 -11.67 -27.61
CA GLY A 734 -13.23 -12.66 -26.76
C GLY A 734 -12.46 -13.96 -26.57
N GLU A 735 -11.25 -14.07 -27.10
CA GLU A 735 -10.49 -15.32 -27.12
C GLU A 735 -9.58 -15.51 -25.89
N ARG A 736 -9.17 -14.41 -25.29
CA ARG A 736 -8.22 -14.43 -24.17
C ARG A 736 -8.74 -13.65 -22.98
N VAL A 737 -8.26 -14.02 -21.83
CA VAL A 737 -8.47 -13.31 -20.57
C VAL A 737 -7.13 -12.83 -20.03
N PHE A 738 -7.08 -11.59 -19.64
CA PHE A 738 -6.04 -11.03 -18.76
C PHE A 738 -6.52 -11.16 -17.33
N TYR A 739 -5.65 -11.59 -16.45
CA TYR A 739 -5.92 -11.59 -15.02
C TYR A 739 -4.62 -11.34 -14.23
N GLU A 740 -4.79 -10.64 -13.15
CA GLU A 740 -3.74 -10.36 -12.20
C GLU A 740 -3.91 -11.25 -11.00
N VAL A 741 -2.89 -12.07 -10.76
CA VAL A 741 -2.83 -13.03 -9.65
C VAL A 741 -1.70 -12.63 -8.73
N GLY A 742 -1.96 -12.65 -7.45
CA GLY A 742 -0.91 -12.37 -6.49
C GLY A 742 -1.29 -12.67 -5.06
N ASN A 743 -0.44 -12.20 -4.17
CA ASN A 743 -0.63 -12.35 -2.76
C ASN A 743 -0.30 -11.05 -2.04
N GLN A 744 -0.93 -10.83 -0.91
CA GLN A 744 -0.61 -9.73 0.00
C GLN A 744 0.02 -10.34 1.24
N LEU A 745 1.26 -9.96 1.51
CA LEU A 745 1.96 -10.36 2.72
C LEU A 745 2.12 -9.14 3.61
N ASN A 746 1.74 -9.28 4.85
CA ASN A 746 1.91 -8.24 5.85
C ASN A 746 3.06 -8.62 6.77
N SER A 747 3.93 -7.67 7.04
CA SER A 747 5.06 -7.82 7.96
C SER A 747 4.95 -6.78 9.07
N VAL A 748 5.39 -7.12 10.27
CA VAL A 748 5.54 -6.13 11.34
C VAL A 748 6.95 -5.60 11.28
N VAL A 749 7.08 -4.30 11.07
CA VAL A 749 8.36 -3.59 10.97
C VAL A 749 8.55 -2.60 12.10
N GLN A 750 9.80 -2.39 12.49
CA GLN A 750 10.19 -1.39 13.48
C GLN A 750 11.08 -0.35 12.82
N PHE A 751 10.73 0.92 12.95
CA PHE A 751 11.52 2.06 12.50
C PHE A 751 12.28 2.63 13.69
N GLN A 752 13.60 2.58 13.66
CA GLN A 752 14.49 3.15 14.66
C GLN A 752 15.17 4.39 14.09
N SER A 753 15.08 5.53 14.79
CA SER A 753 15.79 6.74 14.39
C SER A 753 17.29 6.54 14.47
N LEU A 754 18.02 6.92 13.41
CA LEU A 754 19.49 6.92 13.38
C LEU A 754 20.06 8.28 13.78
N ASP A 755 19.25 9.29 14.04
CA ASP A 755 19.72 10.58 14.53
C ASP A 755 20.23 10.42 15.96
N SER A 756 21.54 10.24 16.04
CA SER A 756 22.26 9.95 17.28
C SER A 756 22.38 11.18 18.18
N ASN A 757 21.66 11.16 19.29
CA ASN A 757 22.12 11.69 20.58
C ASN A 757 21.70 10.78 21.74
N SER A 758 21.59 9.48 21.52
CA SER A 758 21.55 8.49 22.59
C SER A 758 22.95 7.91 22.78
N LYS A 759 23.83 8.65 23.44
CA LYS A 759 24.85 7.95 24.24
C LYS A 759 24.09 7.23 25.35
N SER A 760 23.66 6.02 25.06
CA SER A 760 23.32 5.06 26.10
C SER A 760 24.61 4.69 26.81
N ASN A 761 24.75 5.19 28.01
CA ASN A 761 25.64 4.52 28.96
C ASN A 761 25.11 3.10 29.15
N PHE A 762 25.91 2.12 28.77
CA PHE A 762 25.83 0.75 29.25
C PHE A 762 26.16 0.71 30.74
#